data_3b2f433d8ab4a7410a2d300cdc4ac9f4
#
_entry.id   3b2f433d8ab4a7410a2d300cdc4ac9f4
#
_cell.length_a   1.000
_cell.length_b   1.000
_cell.length_c   1.000
_cell.angle_alpha   90.00
_cell.angle_beta   90.00
_cell.angle_gamma   90.00
#
_symmetry.space_group_name_H-M   'P 1'
#
loop_
_entity.id
_entity.type
_entity.pdbx_description
1 polymer ?
#
loop_
_entity_poly.entity_id
_entity_poly.type
_entity_poly.pdbx_seq_one_letter_code
_entity_poly.pdbx_strand_id
1 'polypeptide(L)'
;MDRIIESFIEDFKIDFSYSITDKSKLFEHFVNYVLVSKIYPDRSSLDKINVGGNRNPGIDGLAIMVNNHLATSKEEVDYFIQDTDALEVEFNFIQSKTSDSFELGSISTFIASVKEYFGNGNLQFEDELLNLRDLKDYIYKNSIKMDKSPSLRLYYATTGKWLNDQNLQVIIDSGIKDLKHLDIFSEIRFYPIDADKLKSLYREIKNKITKEIIFEKHTILPKMDNITESYLGILPAIELVKITSDDDGELIKTIFYDNVRDFQGFNKVNTGIRNTIIEKKENDKFVLLNNGITIVAKSLNKVGSAFKLSEFQIVNGCQTSHVLHHLKNQITPNVFIPLKLIVTDHDDTINEIIKATNSQTEVKNEAFEILKPFHKRLEEFYLTFEKDEHKKLYYERRSRQYFGAKSKNDKILGLSSQIASYIAMFLNEPQSTQRYFGELLSSYSNRLFYENHSLYPYYTSGLALNVLEDFFRENKLKQTSKRYKYHLMLMFRIRIAGEKIPVNSNGSKQIETYCNKIMEALWDRNKALETFRILENKLEEVLKQTNVLHRNAHQTRAFTEELIPTVKTDKKFGKLTYYNYQKGFGFVRVDNTEDDAFVHYTELTKIQQNEIIPGLKLSYDIFQSNRGPQAKNVEKS
;
A
#
# COMPACT_ATOMS: atom_id res chain seq x y z
N MET A 1 7.12 13.28 -26.96
CA MET A 1 6.22 12.32 -26.26
C MET A 1 4.89 12.27 -27.01
N ASP A 2 4.27 11.10 -27.09
CA ASP A 2 2.94 10.90 -27.73
C ASP A 2 1.86 11.65 -26.92
N ARG A 3 0.98 12.39 -27.62
CA ARG A 3 -0.08 13.19 -26.98
C ARG A 3 -1.05 12.37 -26.11
N ILE A 4 -1.27 11.10 -26.46
CA ILE A 4 -2.15 10.21 -25.69
C ILE A 4 -1.46 9.84 -24.36
N ILE A 5 -0.16 9.55 -24.41
CA ILE A 5 0.63 9.28 -23.20
C ILE A 5 0.69 10.53 -22.32
N GLU A 6 0.89 11.73 -22.90
CA GLU A 6 0.83 12.99 -22.12
C GLU A 6 -0.51 13.17 -21.41
N SER A 7 -1.62 12.89 -22.09
CA SER A 7 -2.95 12.94 -21.47
C SER A 7 -3.09 11.92 -20.35
N PHE A 8 -2.57 10.71 -20.51
CA PHE A 8 -2.61 9.68 -19.47
C PHE A 8 -1.75 10.04 -18.26
N ILE A 9 -0.60 10.67 -18.48
CA ILE A 9 0.26 11.16 -17.40
C ILE A 9 -0.43 12.29 -16.63
N GLU A 10 -1.11 13.21 -17.31
CA GLU A 10 -1.89 14.26 -16.64
C GLU A 10 -3.07 13.68 -15.86
N ASP A 11 -3.79 12.70 -16.41
CA ASP A 11 -4.83 11.98 -15.68
C ASP A 11 -4.25 11.27 -14.43
N PHE A 12 -3.11 10.59 -14.57
CA PHE A 12 -2.39 9.97 -13.47
C PHE A 12 -1.96 10.99 -12.40
N LYS A 13 -1.38 12.11 -12.84
CA LYS A 13 -0.97 13.20 -11.96
C LYS A 13 -2.13 13.74 -11.13
N ILE A 14 -3.30 13.92 -11.77
CA ILE A 14 -4.53 14.37 -11.10
C ILE A 14 -5.05 13.30 -10.13
N ASP A 15 -5.13 12.03 -10.58
CA ASP A 15 -5.66 10.92 -9.78
C ASP A 15 -4.86 10.69 -8.48
N PHE A 16 -3.55 10.90 -8.53
CA PHE A 16 -2.66 10.73 -7.39
C PHE A 16 -2.23 12.04 -6.73
N SER A 17 -2.78 13.17 -7.16
CA SER A 17 -2.46 14.52 -6.63
C SER A 17 -0.97 14.83 -6.59
N TYR A 18 -0.21 14.38 -7.60
CA TYR A 18 1.22 14.66 -7.68
C TYR A 18 1.49 16.13 -8.04
N SER A 19 2.38 16.80 -7.29
CA SER A 19 2.90 18.13 -7.61
C SER A 19 4.23 18.10 -8.38
N ILE A 20 4.62 16.92 -8.89
CA ILE A 20 5.86 16.75 -9.64
C ILE A 20 5.80 17.60 -10.91
N THR A 21 6.76 18.53 -11.06
CA THR A 21 6.91 19.41 -12.23
C THR A 21 7.88 18.83 -13.25
N ASP A 22 8.82 18.00 -12.81
CA ASP A 22 9.76 17.30 -13.68
C ASP A 22 9.02 16.22 -14.47
N LYS A 23 8.94 16.41 -15.79
CA LYS A 23 8.23 15.49 -16.70
C LYS A 23 8.87 14.10 -16.75
N SER A 24 10.19 13.99 -16.59
CA SER A 24 10.89 12.71 -16.60
C SER A 24 10.52 11.91 -15.36
N LYS A 25 10.60 12.54 -14.19
CA LYS A 25 10.24 11.90 -12.92
C LYS A 25 8.77 11.52 -12.84
N LEU A 26 7.89 12.35 -13.37
CA LEU A 26 6.46 12.04 -13.45
C LEU A 26 6.19 10.84 -14.38
N PHE A 27 6.92 10.74 -15.49
CA PHE A 27 6.88 9.60 -16.39
C PHE A 27 7.38 8.31 -15.71
N GLU A 28 8.47 8.37 -14.93
CA GLU A 28 8.96 7.23 -14.13
C GLU A 28 7.87 6.70 -13.20
N HIS A 29 7.25 7.58 -12.41
CA HIS A 29 6.16 7.19 -11.50
C HIS A 29 4.96 6.62 -12.25
N PHE A 30 4.60 7.20 -13.40
CA PHE A 30 3.52 6.71 -14.25
C PHE A 30 3.80 5.30 -14.79
N VAL A 31 5.01 5.05 -15.30
CA VAL A 31 5.41 3.74 -15.83
C VAL A 31 5.43 2.69 -14.72
N ASN A 32 6.02 3.03 -13.55
CA ASN A 32 6.04 2.15 -12.38
C ASN A 32 4.61 1.78 -11.95
N TYR A 33 3.72 2.77 -11.89
CA TYR A 33 2.30 2.54 -11.60
C TYR A 33 1.66 1.59 -12.61
N VAL A 34 1.84 1.84 -13.90
CA VAL A 34 1.22 1.04 -14.97
C VAL A 34 1.68 -0.42 -14.91
N LEU A 35 2.98 -0.64 -14.76
CA LEU A 35 3.55 -1.98 -14.78
C LEU A 35 3.23 -2.77 -13.51
N VAL A 36 3.34 -2.14 -12.33
CA VAL A 36 3.11 -2.84 -11.07
C VAL A 36 1.62 -3.03 -10.77
N SER A 37 0.74 -2.11 -11.15
CA SER A 37 -0.72 -2.30 -10.98
C SER A 37 -1.29 -3.48 -11.75
N LYS A 38 -0.56 -4.00 -12.75
CA LYS A 38 -0.91 -5.24 -13.46
C LYS A 38 -0.71 -6.48 -12.59
N ILE A 39 0.31 -6.47 -11.73
CA ILE A 39 0.70 -7.61 -10.91
C ILE A 39 0.28 -7.48 -9.44
N TYR A 40 0.10 -6.26 -8.96
CA TYR A 40 -0.30 -5.95 -7.60
C TYR A 40 -1.27 -4.77 -7.56
N PRO A 41 -2.53 -4.98 -7.19
CA PRO A 41 -3.58 -3.97 -7.31
C PRO A 41 -3.65 -2.97 -6.15
N ASP A 42 -2.94 -3.21 -5.02
CA ASP A 42 -2.96 -2.28 -3.88
C ASP A 42 -2.14 -1.03 -4.18
N ARG A 43 -2.83 0.12 -4.21
CA ARG A 43 -2.24 1.42 -4.52
C ARG A 43 -1.41 2.01 -3.38
N SER A 44 -1.65 1.61 -2.15
CA SER A 44 -1.00 2.18 -0.97
C SER A 44 0.50 1.92 -0.91
N SER A 45 0.95 0.89 -1.60
CA SER A 45 2.35 0.44 -1.63
C SER A 45 3.15 0.92 -2.86
N LEU A 46 2.49 1.55 -3.83
CA LEU A 46 3.13 1.94 -5.10
C LEU A 46 4.27 2.96 -4.94
N ASP A 47 4.19 3.82 -3.94
CA ASP A 47 5.28 4.76 -3.66
C ASP A 47 6.59 4.07 -3.22
N LYS A 48 6.49 2.84 -2.69
CA LYS A 48 7.65 2.08 -2.19
C LYS A 48 8.50 1.46 -3.30
N ILE A 49 7.96 1.36 -4.52
CA ILE A 49 8.66 0.81 -5.68
C ILE A 49 9.46 1.86 -6.46
N ASN A 50 9.19 3.17 -6.24
CA ASN A 50 9.88 4.25 -6.90
C ASN A 50 11.28 4.43 -6.28
N VAL A 51 12.29 3.92 -6.95
CA VAL A 51 13.69 3.94 -6.48
C VAL A 51 14.59 4.77 -7.41
N GLY A 52 14.02 5.49 -8.38
CA GLY A 52 14.74 6.34 -9.32
C GLY A 52 15.50 7.45 -8.62
N GLY A 53 16.80 7.59 -8.92
CA GLY A 53 17.66 8.60 -8.33
C GLY A 53 19.00 8.71 -9.07
N ASN A 54 19.73 9.77 -8.81
CA ASN A 54 20.99 10.08 -9.53
C ASN A 54 22.08 9.02 -9.35
N ARG A 55 22.03 8.27 -8.23
CA ARG A 55 22.99 7.19 -7.92
C ARG A 55 22.46 5.79 -8.24
N ASN A 56 21.26 5.67 -8.82
CA ASN A 56 20.68 4.42 -9.26
C ASN A 56 20.67 4.33 -10.80
N PRO A 57 21.82 4.14 -11.45
CA PRO A 57 21.91 4.24 -12.90
C PRO A 57 21.01 3.20 -13.56
N GLY A 58 20.03 3.69 -14.32
CA GLY A 58 19.12 2.83 -15.09
C GLY A 58 18.11 2.01 -14.29
N ILE A 59 17.90 2.28 -13.00
CA ILE A 59 16.87 1.62 -12.20
C ILE A 59 15.92 2.68 -11.65
N ASP A 60 14.73 2.79 -12.21
CA ASP A 60 13.70 3.76 -11.82
C ASP A 60 12.63 3.15 -10.92
N GLY A 61 12.45 1.81 -11.00
CA GLY A 61 11.52 1.07 -10.18
C GLY A 61 12.02 -0.33 -9.84
N LEU A 62 11.66 -0.82 -8.65
CA LEU A 62 11.88 -2.21 -8.23
C LEU A 62 10.69 -2.69 -7.41
N ALA A 63 10.04 -3.75 -7.89
CA ALA A 63 9.02 -4.47 -7.15
C ALA A 63 9.48 -5.91 -6.87
N ILE A 64 9.61 -6.26 -5.60
CA ILE A 64 9.94 -7.61 -5.14
C ILE A 64 8.64 -8.29 -4.76
N MET A 65 8.24 -9.29 -5.53
CA MET A 65 7.03 -10.07 -5.27
C MET A 65 7.40 -11.36 -4.56
N VAL A 66 6.73 -11.63 -3.45
CA VAL A 66 6.85 -12.89 -2.70
C VAL A 66 5.45 -13.48 -2.55
N ASN A 67 5.23 -14.66 -3.10
CA ASN A 67 3.92 -15.32 -3.14
C ASN A 67 2.79 -14.40 -3.65
N ASN A 68 3.06 -13.64 -4.74
CA ASN A 68 2.19 -12.63 -5.36
C ASN A 68 1.90 -11.36 -4.53
N HIS A 69 2.54 -11.21 -3.37
CA HIS A 69 2.48 -9.98 -2.57
C HIS A 69 3.72 -9.12 -2.78
N LEU A 70 3.55 -7.80 -2.75
CA LEU A 70 4.67 -6.87 -2.79
C LEU A 70 5.38 -6.87 -1.44
N ALA A 71 6.59 -7.42 -1.39
CA ALA A 71 7.42 -7.42 -0.19
C ALA A 71 8.28 -6.15 -0.13
N THR A 72 8.23 -5.45 0.99
CA THR A 72 8.97 -4.21 1.24
C THR A 72 9.76 -4.25 2.56
N SER A 73 9.59 -5.30 3.36
CA SER A 73 10.29 -5.50 4.63
C SER A 73 10.60 -6.99 4.88
N LYS A 74 11.54 -7.25 5.81
CA LYS A 74 11.90 -8.61 6.21
C LYS A 74 10.77 -9.29 6.97
N GLU A 75 10.04 -8.52 7.74
CA GLU A 75 8.89 -8.97 8.53
C GLU A 75 7.76 -9.48 7.62
N GLU A 76 7.54 -8.82 6.48
CA GLU A 76 6.62 -9.30 5.45
C GLU A 76 7.06 -10.64 4.87
N VAL A 77 8.35 -10.80 4.60
CA VAL A 77 8.90 -12.08 4.10
C VAL A 77 8.79 -13.18 5.15
N ASP A 78 9.08 -12.89 6.44
CA ASP A 78 8.93 -13.85 7.53
C ASP A 78 7.50 -14.35 7.66
N TYR A 79 6.54 -13.45 7.53
CA TYR A 79 5.14 -13.79 7.52
C TYR A 79 4.79 -14.76 6.37
N PHE A 80 5.22 -14.45 5.14
CA PHE A 80 5.00 -15.35 3.99
C PHE A 80 5.69 -16.71 4.17
N ILE A 81 6.87 -16.75 4.82
CA ILE A 81 7.58 -18.01 5.15
C ILE A 81 6.80 -18.88 6.13
N GLN A 82 6.12 -18.29 7.11
CA GLN A 82 5.35 -19.02 8.11
C GLN A 82 4.05 -19.60 7.54
N ASP A 83 3.54 -18.98 6.49
CA ASP A 83 2.23 -19.27 5.92
C ASP A 83 2.24 -20.28 4.79
N THR A 84 3.37 -20.50 4.15
CA THR A 84 3.47 -21.35 2.96
C THR A 84 4.60 -22.36 3.10
N ASP A 85 4.37 -23.54 2.55
CA ASP A 85 5.42 -24.58 2.48
C ASP A 85 6.55 -24.17 1.53
N ALA A 86 6.29 -23.24 0.61
CA ALA A 86 7.25 -22.79 -0.40
C ALA A 86 7.16 -21.29 -0.68
N LEU A 87 8.30 -20.65 -0.96
CA LEU A 87 8.41 -19.28 -1.43
C LEU A 87 8.53 -19.23 -2.95
N GLU A 88 7.66 -18.48 -3.59
CA GLU A 88 7.80 -18.05 -4.97
C GLU A 88 8.21 -16.58 -5.00
N VAL A 89 9.36 -16.29 -5.61
CA VAL A 89 9.94 -14.93 -5.62
C VAL A 89 10.12 -14.43 -7.05
N GLU A 90 9.71 -13.20 -7.28
CA GLU A 90 9.87 -12.53 -8.56
C GLU A 90 10.43 -11.12 -8.35
N PHE A 91 11.54 -10.79 -9.02
CA PHE A 91 12.13 -9.45 -9.04
C PHE A 91 11.72 -8.73 -10.32
N ASN A 92 11.08 -7.58 -10.19
CA ASN A 92 10.61 -6.76 -11.30
C ASN A 92 11.38 -5.44 -11.31
N PHE A 93 12.37 -5.31 -12.19
CA PHE A 93 13.13 -4.08 -12.39
C PHE A 93 12.54 -3.27 -13.54
N ILE A 94 12.46 -1.97 -13.35
CA ILE A 94 11.86 -1.05 -14.31
C ILE A 94 12.83 0.07 -14.61
N GLN A 95 13.07 0.32 -15.89
CA GLN A 95 13.64 1.57 -16.39
C GLN A 95 12.66 2.23 -17.34
N SER A 96 12.57 3.55 -17.26
CA SER A 96 11.73 4.37 -18.12
C SER A 96 12.52 5.53 -18.74
N LYS A 97 12.25 5.84 -19.99
CA LYS A 97 12.83 6.94 -20.74
C LYS A 97 11.76 7.70 -21.51
N THR A 98 11.78 9.02 -21.40
CA THR A 98 10.88 9.89 -22.18
C THR A 98 11.30 10.02 -23.66
N SER A 99 12.39 9.35 -24.07
CA SER A 99 12.85 9.30 -25.45
C SER A 99 11.84 8.57 -26.35
N ASP A 100 11.88 8.87 -27.64
CA ASP A 100 11.07 8.24 -28.68
C ASP A 100 11.76 7.02 -29.31
N SER A 101 12.83 6.53 -28.71
CA SER A 101 13.62 5.40 -29.20
C SER A 101 14.15 4.53 -28.06
N PHE A 102 14.39 3.27 -28.39
CA PHE A 102 15.11 2.34 -27.55
C PHE A 102 16.62 2.50 -27.76
N GLU A 103 17.32 2.98 -26.75
CA GLU A 103 18.74 3.31 -26.85
C GLU A 103 19.62 2.18 -26.33
N LEU A 104 20.54 1.69 -27.17
CA LEU A 104 21.46 0.60 -26.87
C LEU A 104 22.26 0.84 -25.59
N GLY A 105 22.84 2.04 -25.42
CA GLY A 105 23.62 2.40 -24.23
C GLY A 105 22.80 2.39 -22.94
N SER A 106 21.56 2.89 -23.00
CA SER A 106 20.67 2.93 -21.84
C SER A 106 20.22 1.53 -21.43
N ILE A 107 19.90 0.64 -22.38
CA ILE A 107 19.55 -0.77 -22.12
C ILE A 107 20.74 -1.51 -21.51
N SER A 108 21.95 -1.32 -22.07
CA SER A 108 23.19 -1.93 -21.52
C SER A 108 23.44 -1.48 -20.08
N THR A 109 23.28 -0.18 -19.79
CA THR A 109 23.44 0.37 -18.44
C THR A 109 22.43 -0.23 -17.48
N PHE A 110 21.16 -0.32 -17.88
CA PHE A 110 20.10 -0.94 -17.07
C PHE A 110 20.43 -2.39 -16.68
N ILE A 111 20.76 -3.22 -17.67
CA ILE A 111 21.09 -4.65 -17.42
C ILE A 111 22.35 -4.78 -16.55
N ALA A 112 23.37 -3.96 -16.81
CA ALA A 112 24.59 -3.94 -16.00
C ALA A 112 24.31 -3.55 -14.54
N SER A 113 23.46 -2.54 -14.31
CA SER A 113 23.06 -2.10 -12.96
C SER A 113 22.26 -3.15 -12.21
N VAL A 114 21.37 -3.88 -12.90
CA VAL A 114 20.66 -5.02 -12.30
C VAL A 114 21.66 -6.13 -11.94
N LYS A 115 22.63 -6.43 -12.79
CA LYS A 115 23.70 -7.39 -12.48
C LYS A 115 24.49 -6.99 -11.23
N GLU A 116 24.87 -5.71 -11.12
CA GLU A 116 25.57 -5.15 -9.95
C GLU A 116 24.71 -5.17 -8.67
N TYR A 117 23.39 -4.99 -8.79
CA TYR A 117 22.47 -5.09 -7.65
C TYR A 117 22.47 -6.49 -7.02
N PHE A 118 22.58 -7.55 -7.81
CA PHE A 118 22.68 -8.94 -7.32
C PHE A 118 24.11 -9.36 -6.97
N GLY A 119 25.12 -8.71 -7.55
CA GLY A 119 26.52 -9.00 -7.30
C GLY A 119 27.09 -8.29 -6.06
N ASN A 120 28.39 -8.49 -5.83
CA ASN A 120 29.17 -7.82 -4.79
C ASN A 120 29.86 -6.55 -5.34
N GLY A 121 29.28 -5.90 -6.33
CA GLY A 121 29.87 -4.77 -7.04
C GLY A 121 29.98 -3.50 -6.22
N ASN A 122 30.73 -2.53 -6.76
CA ASN A 122 31.10 -1.27 -6.10
C ASN A 122 30.11 -0.13 -6.36
N LEU A 123 28.97 -0.37 -7.04
CA LEU A 123 27.97 0.68 -7.25
C LEU A 123 27.35 1.10 -5.92
N GLN A 124 27.43 2.39 -5.65
CA GLN A 124 26.79 3.01 -4.50
C GLN A 124 25.37 3.42 -4.91
N PHE A 125 24.39 2.64 -4.46
CA PHE A 125 22.98 2.94 -4.65
C PHE A 125 22.45 3.92 -3.60
N GLU A 126 21.28 4.52 -3.85
CA GLU A 126 20.56 5.32 -2.87
C GLU A 126 19.88 4.43 -1.81
N ASP A 127 19.54 5.02 -0.68
CA ASP A 127 19.04 4.31 0.51
C ASP A 127 17.82 3.43 0.22
N GLU A 128 16.91 3.88 -0.63
CA GLU A 128 15.70 3.13 -0.99
C GLU A 128 16.07 1.80 -1.69
N LEU A 129 16.97 1.86 -2.67
CA LEU A 129 17.42 0.67 -3.39
C LEU A 129 18.32 -0.22 -2.53
N LEU A 130 19.11 0.36 -1.61
CA LEU A 130 19.89 -0.40 -0.63
C LEU A 130 19.00 -1.15 0.36
N ASN A 131 17.88 -0.57 0.79
CA ASN A 131 16.92 -1.26 1.65
C ASN A 131 16.32 -2.50 0.97
N LEU A 132 15.95 -2.36 -0.32
CA LEU A 132 15.46 -3.48 -1.10
C LEU A 132 16.57 -4.51 -1.41
N ARG A 133 17.84 -4.09 -1.48
CA ARG A 133 18.98 -5.00 -1.59
C ARG A 133 19.17 -5.82 -0.32
N ASP A 134 19.05 -5.22 0.86
CA ASP A 134 19.06 -5.94 2.13
C ASP A 134 17.90 -6.92 2.25
N LEU A 135 16.73 -6.55 1.71
CA LEU A 135 15.58 -7.44 1.63
C LEU A 135 15.83 -8.62 0.70
N LYS A 136 16.41 -8.37 -0.48
CA LYS A 136 16.85 -9.42 -1.41
C LYS A 136 17.82 -10.39 -0.72
N ASP A 137 18.83 -9.87 -0.02
CA ASP A 137 19.79 -10.71 0.70
C ASP A 137 19.13 -11.56 1.79
N TYR A 138 18.12 -11.01 2.46
CA TYR A 138 17.31 -11.73 3.42
C TYR A 138 16.48 -12.84 2.77
N ILE A 139 15.86 -12.58 1.64
CA ILE A 139 15.11 -13.57 0.85
C ILE A 139 16.02 -14.74 0.45
N TYR A 140 17.22 -14.47 -0.09
CA TYR A 140 18.17 -15.52 -0.46
C TYR A 140 18.71 -16.31 0.74
N LYS A 141 18.83 -15.73 1.92
CA LYS A 141 19.16 -16.48 3.16
C LYS A 141 18.10 -17.53 3.50
N ASN A 142 16.87 -17.32 3.08
CA ASN A 142 15.75 -18.23 3.26
C ASN A 142 15.50 -19.12 2.03
N SER A 143 16.49 -19.28 1.14
CA SER A 143 16.36 -20.02 -0.13
C SER A 143 15.98 -21.49 0.03
N ILE A 144 16.23 -22.10 1.18
CA ILE A 144 15.79 -23.47 1.51
C ILE A 144 14.26 -23.63 1.46
N LYS A 145 13.52 -22.53 1.58
CA LYS A 145 12.06 -22.48 1.46
C LYS A 145 11.57 -22.26 0.02
N MET A 146 12.47 -22.10 -0.94
CA MET A 146 12.11 -21.88 -2.34
C MET A 146 12.04 -23.21 -3.09
N ASP A 147 10.92 -23.49 -3.76
CA ASP A 147 10.80 -24.64 -4.66
C ASP A 147 11.65 -24.48 -5.93
N LYS A 148 11.84 -23.24 -6.35
CA LYS A 148 12.68 -22.84 -7.50
C LYS A 148 13.37 -21.51 -7.19
N SER A 149 14.51 -21.28 -7.83
CA SER A 149 15.18 -19.98 -7.79
C SER A 149 14.24 -18.86 -8.24
N PRO A 150 14.41 -17.62 -7.75
CA PRO A 150 13.59 -16.47 -8.15
C PRO A 150 13.54 -16.27 -9.67
N SER A 151 12.44 -15.69 -10.16
CA SER A 151 12.36 -15.17 -11.53
C SER A 151 12.78 -13.70 -11.58
N LEU A 152 13.36 -13.29 -12.70
CA LEU A 152 13.79 -11.92 -12.96
C LEU A 152 13.07 -11.36 -14.18
N ARG A 153 12.39 -10.23 -14.02
CA ARG A 153 11.71 -9.51 -15.08
C ARG A 153 12.30 -8.11 -15.21
N LEU A 154 12.69 -7.77 -16.43
CA LEU A 154 13.32 -6.52 -16.78
C LEU A 154 12.38 -5.75 -17.71
N TYR A 155 11.83 -4.65 -17.26
CA TYR A 155 10.95 -3.79 -18.04
C TYR A 155 11.69 -2.52 -18.46
N TYR A 156 11.77 -2.30 -19.75
CA TYR A 156 12.36 -1.08 -20.31
C TYR A 156 11.29 -0.33 -21.10
N ALA A 157 10.84 0.80 -20.60
CA ALA A 157 9.74 1.56 -21.16
C ALA A 157 10.22 2.85 -21.85
N THR A 158 9.70 3.12 -23.05
CA THR A 158 9.92 4.37 -23.78
C THR A 158 8.63 4.92 -24.37
N THR A 159 8.67 6.17 -24.86
CA THR A 159 7.57 6.74 -25.63
C THR A 159 7.69 6.47 -27.13
N GLY A 160 8.70 5.70 -27.54
CA GLY A 160 8.94 5.27 -28.91
C GLY A 160 8.23 3.97 -29.27
N LYS A 161 8.54 3.42 -30.44
CA LYS A 161 8.01 2.16 -30.94
C LYS A 161 9.09 1.09 -30.96
N TRP A 162 8.74 -0.11 -30.51
CA TRP A 162 9.62 -1.28 -30.58
C TRP A 162 9.60 -1.88 -31.98
N LEU A 163 10.74 -1.87 -32.67
CA LEU A 163 10.87 -2.31 -34.06
C LEU A 163 11.59 -3.66 -34.22
N ASN A 164 11.84 -4.39 -33.12
CA ASN A 164 12.63 -5.62 -33.11
C ASN A 164 14.03 -5.47 -33.76
N ASP A 165 14.69 -4.36 -33.45
CA ASP A 165 16.04 -4.09 -33.95
C ASP A 165 17.03 -5.21 -33.54
N GLN A 166 17.74 -5.79 -34.52
CA GLN A 166 18.64 -6.92 -34.30
C GLN A 166 19.83 -6.55 -33.40
N ASN A 167 20.33 -5.32 -33.45
CA ASN A 167 21.46 -4.89 -32.61
C ASN A 167 21.00 -4.76 -31.15
N LEU A 168 19.80 -4.22 -30.93
CA LEU A 168 19.20 -4.17 -29.59
C LEU A 168 18.97 -5.57 -29.04
N GLN A 169 18.49 -6.51 -29.87
CA GLN A 169 18.26 -7.89 -29.45
C GLN A 169 19.56 -8.60 -29.06
N VAL A 170 20.63 -8.41 -29.82
CA VAL A 170 21.96 -8.97 -29.49
C VAL A 170 22.47 -8.48 -28.13
N ILE A 171 22.28 -7.19 -27.82
CA ILE A 171 22.69 -6.63 -26.53
C ILE A 171 21.84 -7.17 -25.39
N ILE A 172 20.53 -7.27 -25.59
CA ILE A 172 19.60 -7.86 -24.60
C ILE A 172 19.98 -9.33 -24.34
N ASP A 173 20.18 -10.12 -25.39
CA ASP A 173 20.53 -11.54 -25.27
C ASP A 173 21.87 -11.74 -24.56
N SER A 174 22.86 -10.90 -24.87
CA SER A 174 24.16 -10.90 -24.19
C SER A 174 23.99 -10.56 -22.71
N GLY A 175 23.23 -9.51 -22.39
CA GLY A 175 22.97 -9.11 -21.01
C GLY A 175 22.21 -10.18 -20.23
N ILE A 176 21.19 -10.83 -20.83
CA ILE A 176 20.46 -11.95 -20.23
C ILE A 176 21.41 -13.14 -19.98
N LYS A 177 22.31 -13.42 -20.91
CA LYS A 177 23.32 -14.46 -20.74
C LYS A 177 24.23 -14.16 -19.55
N ASP A 178 24.67 -12.91 -19.41
CA ASP A 178 25.49 -12.47 -18.28
C ASP A 178 24.77 -12.61 -16.93
N LEU A 179 23.48 -12.27 -16.88
CA LEU A 179 22.65 -12.46 -15.70
C LEU A 179 22.42 -13.94 -15.38
N LYS A 180 22.28 -14.81 -16.39
CA LYS A 180 22.18 -16.27 -16.22
C LYS A 180 23.44 -16.86 -15.61
N HIS A 181 24.62 -16.30 -15.87
CA HIS A 181 25.88 -16.75 -15.26
C HIS A 181 25.95 -16.51 -13.74
N LEU A 182 25.04 -15.72 -13.15
CA LEU A 182 24.94 -15.61 -11.70
C LEU A 182 24.36 -16.89 -11.05
N ASP A 183 23.69 -17.73 -11.83
CA ASP A 183 23.08 -19.02 -11.41
C ASP A 183 22.13 -18.92 -10.19
N ILE A 184 21.44 -17.78 -10.08
CA ILE A 184 20.52 -17.49 -8.97
C ILE A 184 19.07 -17.31 -9.43
N PHE A 185 18.78 -17.43 -10.72
CA PHE A 185 17.46 -17.25 -11.30
C PHE A 185 16.97 -18.50 -12.02
N SER A 186 15.70 -18.83 -11.85
CA SER A 186 15.02 -19.88 -12.61
C SER A 186 14.66 -19.43 -14.04
N GLU A 187 14.32 -18.15 -14.18
CA GLU A 187 13.92 -17.53 -15.44
C GLU A 187 14.33 -16.07 -15.46
N ILE A 188 14.77 -15.59 -16.63
CA ILE A 188 15.04 -14.16 -16.88
C ILE A 188 14.34 -13.76 -18.16
N ARG A 189 13.49 -12.72 -18.09
CA ARG A 189 12.78 -12.16 -19.25
C ARG A 189 13.00 -10.65 -19.33
N PHE A 190 13.14 -10.17 -20.57
CA PHE A 190 13.20 -8.74 -20.89
C PHE A 190 11.94 -8.35 -21.65
N TYR A 191 11.30 -7.27 -21.21
CA TYR A 191 10.06 -6.74 -21.78
C TYR A 191 10.30 -5.33 -22.30
N PRO A 192 10.42 -5.14 -23.63
CA PRO A 192 10.37 -3.81 -24.23
C PRO A 192 8.92 -3.29 -24.14
N ILE A 193 8.74 -2.18 -23.46
CA ILE A 193 7.44 -1.51 -23.30
C ILE A 193 7.45 -0.25 -24.15
N ASP A 194 6.88 -0.34 -25.32
CA ASP A 194 6.74 0.78 -26.24
C ASP A 194 5.48 1.62 -25.95
N ALA A 195 5.34 2.73 -26.67
CA ALA A 195 4.21 3.64 -26.51
C ALA A 195 2.85 2.95 -26.65
N ASP A 196 2.72 2.00 -27.59
CA ASP A 196 1.45 1.33 -27.85
C ASP A 196 1.13 0.33 -26.75
N LYS A 197 2.12 -0.43 -26.28
CA LYS A 197 1.99 -1.33 -25.14
C LYS A 197 1.66 -0.56 -23.85
N LEU A 198 2.35 0.56 -23.59
CA LEU A 198 2.09 1.40 -22.42
C LEU A 198 0.66 1.96 -22.41
N LYS A 199 0.17 2.41 -23.58
CA LYS A 199 -1.21 2.86 -23.76
C LYS A 199 -2.23 1.73 -23.51
N SER A 200 -1.94 0.53 -24.02
CA SER A 200 -2.81 -0.65 -23.80
C SER A 200 -2.88 -0.99 -22.31
N LEU A 201 -1.74 -1.12 -21.64
CA LEU A 201 -1.67 -1.45 -20.23
C LEU A 201 -2.40 -0.42 -19.35
N TYR A 202 -2.22 0.88 -19.61
CA TYR A 202 -2.94 1.92 -18.87
C TYR A 202 -4.45 1.85 -19.09
N ARG A 203 -4.90 1.59 -20.32
CA ARG A 203 -6.33 1.38 -20.61
C ARG A 203 -6.88 0.14 -19.90
N GLU A 204 -6.12 -0.96 -19.84
CA GLU A 204 -6.51 -2.18 -19.10
C GLU A 204 -6.69 -1.88 -17.60
N ILE A 205 -5.82 -1.05 -17.03
CA ILE A 205 -5.96 -0.60 -15.63
C ILE A 205 -7.20 0.28 -15.46
N LYS A 206 -7.50 1.16 -16.41
CA LYS A 206 -8.63 2.09 -16.34
C LYS A 206 -9.95 1.47 -16.75
N ASN A 207 -9.92 0.48 -17.62
CA ASN A 207 -11.12 -0.17 -18.13
C ASN A 207 -11.50 -1.37 -17.24
N LYS A 208 -12.78 -1.69 -17.28
CA LYS A 208 -13.32 -2.89 -16.65
C LYS A 208 -12.80 -4.13 -17.38
N ILE A 209 -12.24 -5.08 -16.64
CA ILE A 209 -11.81 -6.36 -17.23
C ILE A 209 -13.03 -7.05 -17.83
N THR A 210 -12.96 -7.28 -19.14
CA THR A 210 -14.02 -7.98 -19.89
C THR A 210 -13.38 -9.11 -20.67
N LYS A 211 -13.89 -10.34 -20.48
CA LYS A 211 -13.46 -11.54 -21.21
C LYS A 211 -14.68 -12.35 -21.64
N GLU A 212 -14.51 -13.17 -22.67
CA GLU A 212 -15.56 -14.02 -23.20
C GLU A 212 -15.18 -15.50 -23.12
N ILE A 213 -16.13 -16.34 -22.69
CA ILE A 213 -16.02 -17.80 -22.65
C ILE A 213 -17.11 -18.44 -23.48
N ILE A 214 -16.84 -19.61 -24.03
CA ILE A 214 -17.84 -20.49 -24.62
C ILE A 214 -18.28 -21.51 -23.57
N PHE A 215 -19.49 -21.32 -23.05
CA PHE A 215 -20.07 -22.13 -21.97
C PHE A 215 -21.30 -22.89 -22.44
N GLU A 216 -21.07 -23.98 -23.18
CA GLU A 216 -22.16 -24.76 -23.81
C GLU A 216 -22.93 -25.63 -22.83
N LYS A 217 -22.21 -26.32 -21.95
CA LYS A 217 -22.78 -27.31 -21.02
C LYS A 217 -23.11 -26.67 -19.67
N HIS A 218 -24.20 -25.92 -19.62
CA HIS A 218 -24.64 -25.22 -18.40
C HIS A 218 -26.14 -25.33 -18.19
N THR A 219 -26.55 -25.10 -16.93
CA THR A 219 -27.93 -24.87 -16.53
C THR A 219 -28.04 -23.57 -15.77
N ILE A 220 -29.15 -22.86 -15.95
CA ILE A 220 -29.47 -21.67 -15.16
C ILE A 220 -30.01 -22.10 -13.81
N LEU A 221 -29.60 -21.43 -12.73
CA LEU A 221 -30.14 -21.66 -11.39
C LEU A 221 -31.40 -20.82 -11.16
N PRO A 222 -32.28 -21.20 -10.21
CA PRO A 222 -33.44 -20.42 -9.84
C PRO A 222 -33.05 -18.96 -9.47
N LYS A 223 -34.02 -18.04 -9.65
CA LYS A 223 -33.84 -16.64 -9.19
C LYS A 223 -33.60 -16.59 -7.70
N MET A 224 -32.64 -15.77 -7.29
CA MET A 224 -32.27 -15.51 -5.92
C MET A 224 -32.19 -14.00 -5.70
N ASP A 225 -32.49 -13.55 -4.50
CA ASP A 225 -32.40 -12.14 -4.14
C ASP A 225 -30.95 -11.64 -4.31
N ASN A 226 -30.81 -10.44 -4.84
CA ASN A 226 -29.52 -9.77 -5.08
C ASN A 226 -28.60 -10.50 -6.09
N ILE A 227 -29.10 -11.49 -6.84
CA ILE A 227 -28.38 -12.20 -7.90
C ILE A 227 -29.15 -11.99 -9.22
N THR A 228 -28.50 -11.36 -10.19
CA THR A 228 -29.09 -11.10 -11.49
C THR A 228 -29.32 -12.41 -12.25
N GLU A 229 -28.26 -13.22 -12.34
CA GLU A 229 -28.28 -14.53 -12.99
C GLU A 229 -27.21 -15.42 -12.37
N SER A 230 -27.43 -16.74 -12.41
CA SER A 230 -26.43 -17.71 -12.00
C SER A 230 -26.52 -19.01 -12.79
N TYR A 231 -25.36 -19.61 -13.04
CA TYR A 231 -25.21 -20.78 -13.89
C TYR A 231 -24.33 -21.83 -13.23
N LEU A 232 -24.66 -23.09 -13.44
CA LEU A 232 -23.83 -24.23 -13.04
C LEU A 232 -23.61 -25.12 -14.26
N GLY A 233 -22.37 -25.58 -14.47
CA GLY A 233 -22.08 -26.44 -15.59
C GLY A 233 -20.63 -26.90 -15.62
N ILE A 234 -20.18 -27.37 -16.79
CA ILE A 234 -18.80 -27.76 -17.03
C ILE A 234 -18.21 -26.93 -18.17
N LEU A 235 -17.05 -26.33 -17.93
CA LEU A 235 -16.33 -25.48 -18.87
C LEU A 235 -15.11 -26.24 -19.42
N PRO A 236 -14.81 -26.18 -20.73
CA PRO A 236 -13.52 -26.62 -21.21
C PRO A 236 -12.39 -25.88 -20.52
N ALA A 237 -11.37 -26.59 -20.03
CA ALA A 237 -10.25 -25.96 -19.31
C ALA A 237 -9.52 -24.89 -20.15
N ILE A 238 -9.51 -25.05 -21.47
CA ILE A 238 -8.92 -24.06 -22.38
C ILE A 238 -9.67 -22.71 -22.34
N GLU A 239 -10.99 -22.71 -22.16
CA GLU A 239 -11.77 -21.48 -22.03
C GLU A 239 -11.45 -20.75 -20.71
N LEU A 240 -11.16 -21.50 -19.63
CA LEU A 240 -10.68 -20.91 -18.39
C LEU A 240 -9.30 -20.28 -18.58
N VAL A 241 -8.37 -20.97 -19.23
CA VAL A 241 -7.03 -20.43 -19.53
C VAL A 241 -7.15 -19.14 -20.35
N LYS A 242 -8.06 -19.10 -21.32
CA LYS A 242 -8.30 -17.91 -22.14
C LYS A 242 -8.70 -16.69 -21.31
N ILE A 243 -9.60 -16.83 -20.34
CA ILE A 243 -10.02 -15.68 -19.51
C ILE A 243 -9.04 -15.33 -18.40
N THR A 244 -8.20 -16.28 -18.00
CA THR A 244 -7.15 -16.05 -16.98
C THR A 244 -5.84 -15.56 -17.59
N SER A 245 -5.72 -15.49 -18.91
CA SER A 245 -4.54 -14.99 -19.63
C SER A 245 -4.77 -13.60 -20.16
N ASP A 246 -3.72 -12.77 -20.13
CA ASP A 246 -3.68 -11.50 -20.84
C ASP A 246 -3.27 -11.70 -22.32
N ASP A 247 -3.08 -10.60 -23.05
CA ASP A 247 -2.74 -10.63 -24.48
C ASP A 247 -1.33 -11.17 -24.75
N ASP A 248 -0.44 -11.16 -23.75
CA ASP A 248 0.90 -11.74 -23.79
C ASP A 248 0.90 -13.22 -23.39
N GLY A 249 -0.26 -13.75 -23.01
CA GLY A 249 -0.42 -15.11 -22.50
C GLY A 249 0.04 -15.30 -21.06
N GLU A 250 0.30 -14.21 -20.33
CA GLU A 250 0.63 -14.25 -18.89
C GLU A 250 -0.63 -14.28 -18.04
N LEU A 251 -0.52 -14.83 -16.83
CA LEU A 251 -1.66 -14.94 -15.91
C LEU A 251 -2.09 -13.57 -15.40
N ILE A 252 -3.38 -13.26 -15.51
CA ILE A 252 -3.99 -12.05 -14.94
C ILE A 252 -4.16 -12.23 -13.43
N LYS A 253 -3.18 -11.83 -12.64
CA LYS A 253 -3.19 -12.02 -11.18
C LYS A 253 -4.33 -11.28 -10.47
N THR A 254 -4.75 -10.14 -11.01
CA THR A 254 -5.76 -9.27 -10.39
C THR A 254 -7.17 -9.84 -10.33
N ILE A 255 -7.50 -10.88 -11.14
CA ILE A 255 -8.80 -11.56 -11.07
C ILE A 255 -8.93 -12.54 -9.90
N PHE A 256 -7.83 -12.79 -9.18
CA PHE A 256 -7.79 -13.66 -8.01
C PHE A 256 -7.73 -12.89 -6.69
N TYR A 257 -7.73 -11.56 -6.73
CA TYR A 257 -7.49 -10.72 -5.55
C TYR A 257 -8.47 -10.97 -4.39
N ASP A 258 -9.74 -11.21 -4.69
CA ASP A 258 -10.74 -11.54 -3.68
C ASP A 258 -10.74 -13.05 -3.33
N ASN A 259 -9.80 -13.82 -3.89
CA ASN A 259 -9.59 -15.20 -3.47
C ASN A 259 -8.81 -15.21 -2.16
N VAL A 260 -9.38 -15.85 -1.18
CA VAL A 260 -8.81 -15.94 0.19
C VAL A 260 -7.50 -16.75 0.23
N ARG A 261 -7.17 -17.45 -0.85
CA ARG A 261 -5.99 -18.32 -0.96
C ARG A 261 -5.14 -17.93 -2.16
N ASP A 262 -3.91 -17.55 -1.85
CA ASP A 262 -2.89 -17.42 -2.87
C ASP A 262 -2.45 -18.78 -3.43
N PHE A 263 -1.84 -18.74 -4.61
CA PHE A 263 -1.24 -19.94 -5.18
C PHE A 263 -0.07 -20.43 -4.30
N GLN A 264 -0.15 -21.68 -3.85
CA GLN A 264 0.80 -22.29 -2.92
C GLN A 264 1.90 -23.08 -3.62
N GLY A 265 2.27 -22.69 -4.85
CA GLY A 265 3.27 -23.43 -5.63
C GLY A 265 2.78 -24.84 -5.99
N PHE A 266 3.70 -25.72 -6.39
CA PHE A 266 3.42 -27.13 -6.71
C PHE A 266 3.52 -28.02 -5.47
N ASN A 267 2.74 -27.71 -4.44
CA ASN A 267 2.57 -28.57 -3.28
C ASN A 267 1.94 -29.93 -3.67
N LYS A 268 1.76 -30.82 -2.71
CA LYS A 268 1.19 -32.17 -2.94
C LYS A 268 -0.17 -32.13 -3.65
N VAL A 269 -1.03 -31.15 -3.33
CA VAL A 269 -2.37 -30.99 -3.94
C VAL A 269 -2.23 -30.54 -5.39
N ASN A 270 -1.45 -29.48 -5.63
CA ASN A 270 -1.25 -28.90 -6.96
C ASN A 270 -0.49 -29.87 -7.89
N THR A 271 0.43 -30.65 -7.35
CA THR A 271 1.09 -31.77 -8.06
C THR A 271 0.08 -32.85 -8.43
N GLY A 272 -0.88 -33.18 -7.54
CA GLY A 272 -1.97 -34.11 -7.85
C GLY A 272 -2.84 -33.58 -9.01
N ILE A 273 -3.26 -32.31 -8.97
CA ILE A 273 -3.99 -31.65 -10.06
C ILE A 273 -3.21 -31.72 -11.37
N ARG A 274 -1.91 -31.38 -11.33
CA ARG A 274 -1.02 -31.44 -12.49
C ARG A 274 -0.95 -32.84 -13.09
N ASN A 275 -0.73 -33.86 -12.27
CA ASN A 275 -0.58 -35.23 -12.73
C ASN A 275 -1.86 -35.76 -13.40
N THR A 276 -3.04 -35.45 -12.85
CA THR A 276 -4.33 -35.81 -13.47
C THR A 276 -4.47 -35.23 -14.88
N ILE A 277 -3.94 -34.01 -15.13
CA ILE A 277 -4.02 -33.35 -16.45
C ILE A 277 -3.01 -33.98 -17.44
N ILE A 278 -1.79 -34.29 -16.98
CA ILE A 278 -0.70 -34.80 -17.84
C ILE A 278 -0.90 -36.27 -18.18
N GLU A 279 -1.41 -37.08 -17.24
CA GLU A 279 -1.70 -38.48 -17.46
C GLU A 279 -2.92 -38.65 -18.36
N LYS A 280 -2.67 -38.82 -19.68
CA LYS A 280 -3.71 -38.87 -20.72
C LYS A 280 -4.82 -39.91 -20.50
N LYS A 281 -4.64 -40.86 -19.59
CA LYS A 281 -5.64 -41.89 -19.25
C LYS A 281 -6.70 -41.40 -18.25
N GLU A 282 -6.47 -40.28 -17.57
CA GLU A 282 -7.35 -39.77 -16.49
C GLU A 282 -7.80 -38.34 -16.69
N ASN A 283 -7.36 -37.67 -17.75
CA ASN A 283 -7.68 -36.26 -17.98
C ASN A 283 -9.17 -35.99 -18.24
N ASP A 284 -9.93 -36.97 -18.74
CA ASP A 284 -11.39 -36.92 -18.87
C ASP A 284 -12.11 -37.00 -17.51
N LYS A 285 -11.47 -37.60 -16.50
CA LYS A 285 -11.99 -37.66 -15.13
C LYS A 285 -11.72 -36.38 -14.34
N PHE A 286 -10.95 -35.42 -14.87
CA PHE A 286 -10.61 -34.19 -14.19
C PHE A 286 -11.83 -33.45 -13.65
N VAL A 287 -12.92 -33.44 -14.40
CA VAL A 287 -14.20 -32.84 -14.02
C VAL A 287 -14.81 -33.45 -12.75
N LEU A 288 -14.52 -34.71 -12.46
CA LEU A 288 -15.00 -35.43 -11.26
C LEU A 288 -14.03 -35.32 -10.07
N LEU A 289 -12.75 -35.14 -10.36
CA LEU A 289 -11.67 -35.11 -9.36
C LEU A 289 -11.34 -33.69 -8.88
N ASN A 290 -11.94 -32.66 -9.50
CA ASN A 290 -11.71 -31.26 -9.15
C ASN A 290 -12.95 -30.63 -8.54
N ASN A 291 -12.76 -29.83 -7.48
CA ASN A 291 -13.84 -29.14 -6.77
C ASN A 291 -14.50 -28.02 -7.59
N GLY A 292 -13.96 -27.70 -8.76
CA GLY A 292 -14.46 -26.69 -9.65
C GLY A 292 -14.03 -25.28 -9.29
N ILE A 293 -14.57 -24.34 -10.06
CA ILE A 293 -14.26 -22.91 -9.99
C ILE A 293 -15.54 -22.13 -9.75
N THR A 294 -15.45 -21.09 -8.94
CA THR A 294 -16.54 -20.13 -8.80
C THR A 294 -16.08 -18.78 -9.33
N ILE A 295 -16.79 -18.25 -10.31
CA ILE A 295 -16.61 -16.93 -10.89
C ILE A 295 -17.77 -16.05 -10.46
N VAL A 296 -17.48 -14.85 -9.97
CA VAL A 296 -18.45 -13.79 -9.75
C VAL A 296 -18.19 -12.69 -10.75
N ALA A 297 -19.21 -12.23 -11.49
CA ALA A 297 -19.12 -11.13 -12.43
C ALA A 297 -20.16 -10.05 -12.09
N LYS A 298 -19.81 -8.78 -12.27
CA LYS A 298 -20.78 -7.69 -12.04
C LYS A 298 -21.81 -7.59 -13.15
N SER A 299 -21.44 -7.93 -14.38
CA SER A 299 -22.39 -7.99 -15.49
C SER A 299 -22.02 -9.07 -16.49
N LEU A 300 -23.04 -9.57 -17.18
CA LEU A 300 -22.95 -10.60 -18.19
C LEU A 300 -23.72 -10.16 -19.44
N ASN A 301 -23.11 -10.35 -20.61
CA ASN A 301 -23.82 -10.30 -21.88
C ASN A 301 -23.73 -11.69 -22.54
N LYS A 302 -24.88 -12.35 -22.72
CA LYS A 302 -24.99 -13.72 -23.23
C LYS A 302 -25.55 -13.71 -24.65
N VAL A 303 -24.82 -14.32 -25.57
CA VAL A 303 -25.29 -14.56 -26.95
C VAL A 303 -25.09 -16.05 -27.26
N GLY A 304 -26.15 -16.84 -27.21
CA GLY A 304 -26.07 -18.29 -27.38
C GLY A 304 -25.21 -18.92 -26.24
N SER A 305 -24.12 -19.61 -26.63
CA SER A 305 -23.15 -20.18 -25.68
C SER A 305 -21.99 -19.25 -25.36
N ALA A 306 -21.90 -18.07 -26.00
CA ALA A 306 -20.90 -17.08 -25.70
C ALA A 306 -21.33 -16.21 -24.50
N PHE A 307 -20.52 -16.21 -23.47
CA PHE A 307 -20.72 -15.48 -22.22
C PHE A 307 -19.63 -14.41 -22.08
N LYS A 308 -19.98 -13.16 -22.31
CA LYS A 308 -19.08 -12.03 -22.13
C LYS A 308 -19.20 -11.48 -20.71
N LEU A 309 -18.22 -11.79 -19.88
CA LEU A 309 -18.12 -11.41 -18.48
C LEU A 309 -17.46 -10.06 -18.33
N SER A 310 -18.01 -9.18 -17.52
CA SER A 310 -17.39 -7.87 -17.20
C SER A 310 -17.21 -7.72 -15.70
N GLU A 311 -16.06 -7.17 -15.30
CA GLU A 311 -15.69 -7.00 -13.88
C GLU A 311 -15.84 -8.31 -13.09
N PHE A 312 -15.20 -9.37 -13.57
CA PHE A 312 -15.29 -10.69 -12.96
C PHE A 312 -14.08 -11.02 -12.10
N GLN A 313 -14.31 -11.91 -11.15
CA GLN A 313 -13.28 -12.44 -10.26
C GLN A 313 -13.47 -13.94 -10.05
N ILE A 314 -12.36 -14.65 -9.86
CA ILE A 314 -12.35 -16.06 -9.49
C ILE A 314 -12.24 -16.14 -7.97
N VAL A 315 -13.38 -16.36 -7.31
CA VAL A 315 -13.46 -16.35 -5.85
C VAL A 315 -13.19 -17.72 -5.20
N ASN A 316 -13.19 -18.78 -6.02
CA ASN A 316 -12.75 -20.12 -5.61
C ASN A 316 -12.14 -20.84 -6.83
N GLY A 317 -11.12 -21.69 -6.57
CA GLY A 317 -10.40 -22.44 -7.62
C GLY A 317 -9.08 -21.79 -8.06
N CYS A 318 -8.48 -20.91 -7.27
CA CYS A 318 -7.20 -20.27 -7.55
C CYS A 318 -6.10 -21.30 -7.89
N GLN A 319 -5.91 -22.32 -7.04
CA GLN A 319 -4.91 -23.36 -7.25
C GLN A 319 -5.08 -24.05 -8.61
N THR A 320 -6.32 -24.48 -8.91
CA THR A 320 -6.66 -25.13 -10.17
C THR A 320 -6.41 -24.20 -11.37
N SER A 321 -6.79 -22.94 -11.26
CA SER A 321 -6.60 -21.94 -12.34
C SER A 321 -5.13 -21.72 -12.65
N HIS A 322 -4.28 -21.59 -11.62
CA HIS A 322 -2.83 -21.43 -11.77
C HIS A 322 -2.19 -22.67 -12.41
N VAL A 323 -2.54 -23.89 -11.94
CA VAL A 323 -2.02 -25.14 -12.51
C VAL A 323 -2.43 -25.29 -13.97
N LEU A 324 -3.70 -25.01 -14.32
CA LEU A 324 -4.19 -25.06 -15.70
C LEU A 324 -3.45 -24.02 -16.58
N HIS A 325 -3.30 -22.79 -16.11
CA HIS A 325 -2.54 -21.78 -16.84
C HIS A 325 -1.08 -22.21 -17.07
N HIS A 326 -0.44 -22.78 -16.07
CA HIS A 326 0.93 -23.29 -16.19
C HIS A 326 1.06 -24.42 -17.23
N LEU A 327 0.00 -25.23 -17.35
CA LEU A 327 -0.07 -26.36 -18.29
C LEU A 327 -0.77 -26.01 -19.61
N LYS A 328 -0.99 -24.72 -19.93
CA LYS A 328 -1.80 -24.26 -21.06
C LYS A 328 -1.48 -24.94 -22.41
N ASN A 329 -0.21 -25.27 -22.65
CA ASN A 329 0.25 -25.93 -23.87
C ASN A 329 0.08 -27.47 -23.85
N GLN A 330 -0.34 -28.05 -22.72
CA GLN A 330 -0.49 -29.50 -22.51
C GLN A 330 -1.95 -29.91 -22.30
N ILE A 331 -2.86 -28.95 -22.15
CA ILE A 331 -4.30 -29.18 -21.98
C ILE A 331 -4.88 -29.76 -23.25
N THR A 332 -5.58 -30.89 -23.13
CA THR A 332 -6.32 -31.49 -24.23
C THR A 332 -7.79 -31.01 -24.24
N PRO A 333 -8.51 -31.09 -25.39
CA PRO A 333 -9.91 -30.68 -25.48
C PRO A 333 -10.87 -31.42 -24.54
N ASN A 334 -10.46 -32.57 -24.03
CA ASN A 334 -11.29 -33.41 -23.14
C ASN A 334 -11.19 -33.04 -21.67
N VAL A 335 -10.34 -32.07 -21.30
CA VAL A 335 -10.25 -31.58 -19.93
C VAL A 335 -11.37 -30.56 -19.68
N PHE A 336 -12.29 -30.91 -18.81
CA PHE A 336 -13.38 -30.05 -18.36
C PHE A 336 -13.27 -29.76 -16.87
N ILE A 337 -13.82 -28.61 -16.44
CA ILE A 337 -13.82 -28.20 -15.05
C ILE A 337 -15.26 -27.78 -14.66
N PRO A 338 -15.73 -28.18 -13.46
CA PRO A 338 -17.00 -27.65 -12.95
C PRO A 338 -16.91 -26.13 -12.77
N LEU A 339 -17.89 -25.40 -13.27
CA LEU A 339 -17.97 -23.94 -13.16
C LEU A 339 -19.31 -23.53 -12.53
N LYS A 340 -19.21 -22.72 -11.47
CA LYS A 340 -20.31 -21.92 -10.95
C LYS A 340 -20.06 -20.46 -11.36
N LEU A 341 -20.94 -19.90 -12.18
CA LEU A 341 -20.92 -18.50 -12.59
C LEU A 341 -22.07 -17.75 -11.94
N ILE A 342 -21.77 -16.67 -11.22
CA ILE A 342 -22.75 -15.86 -10.50
C ILE A 342 -22.61 -14.43 -10.97
N VAL A 343 -23.73 -13.82 -11.35
CA VAL A 343 -23.79 -12.43 -11.81
C VAL A 343 -24.51 -11.60 -10.77
N THR A 344 -23.78 -10.70 -10.12
CA THR A 344 -24.31 -9.79 -9.12
C THR A 344 -23.39 -8.58 -8.95
N ASP A 345 -23.97 -7.40 -8.77
CA ASP A 345 -23.29 -6.17 -8.38
C ASP A 345 -23.46 -5.86 -6.87
N HIS A 346 -24.19 -6.74 -6.16
CA HIS A 346 -24.49 -6.57 -4.74
C HIS A 346 -23.34 -7.04 -3.87
N ASP A 347 -22.66 -6.11 -3.28
CA ASP A 347 -21.40 -6.33 -2.54
C ASP A 347 -21.52 -7.30 -1.36
N ASP A 348 -22.59 -7.24 -0.56
CA ASP A 348 -22.76 -8.15 0.57
C ASP A 348 -22.96 -9.60 0.10
N THR A 349 -23.68 -9.82 -1.00
CA THR A 349 -23.87 -11.15 -1.62
C THR A 349 -22.56 -11.72 -2.14
N ILE A 350 -21.71 -10.90 -2.77
CA ILE A 350 -20.37 -11.33 -3.20
C ILE A 350 -19.54 -11.78 -1.99
N ASN A 351 -19.59 -11.04 -0.87
CA ASN A 351 -18.88 -11.38 0.36
C ASN A 351 -19.36 -12.70 0.96
N GLU A 352 -20.67 -12.94 0.99
CA GLU A 352 -21.26 -14.21 1.45
C GLU A 352 -20.78 -15.38 0.60
N ILE A 353 -20.74 -15.22 -0.72
CA ILE A 353 -20.24 -16.23 -1.66
C ILE A 353 -18.75 -16.51 -1.40
N ILE A 354 -17.92 -15.48 -1.28
CA ILE A 354 -16.49 -15.61 -0.98
C ILE A 354 -16.30 -16.39 0.32
N LYS A 355 -17.01 -16.00 1.38
CA LYS A 355 -16.94 -16.67 2.69
C LYS A 355 -17.37 -18.12 2.60
N ALA A 356 -18.51 -18.40 1.99
CA ALA A 356 -19.05 -19.76 1.91
C ALA A 356 -18.18 -20.70 1.08
N THR A 357 -17.62 -20.22 -0.03
CA THR A 357 -16.80 -21.05 -0.94
C THR A 357 -15.39 -21.29 -0.42
N ASN A 358 -14.88 -20.45 0.48
CA ASN A 358 -13.53 -20.57 1.03
C ASN A 358 -13.51 -21.14 2.47
N SER A 359 -14.66 -21.25 3.17
CA SER A 359 -14.75 -21.78 4.55
C SER A 359 -14.50 -23.28 4.68
N GLN A 360 -14.34 -24.03 3.58
CA GLN A 360 -14.17 -25.49 3.58
C GLN A 360 -12.75 -25.96 3.98
N THR A 361 -11.84 -25.06 4.24
CA THR A 361 -10.47 -25.33 4.69
C THR A 361 -10.04 -24.22 5.66
N GLU A 362 -9.14 -24.52 6.60
CA GLU A 362 -8.57 -23.53 7.51
C GLU A 362 -7.96 -22.37 6.72
N VAL A 363 -8.69 -21.26 6.67
CA VAL A 363 -8.29 -20.03 6.00
C VAL A 363 -7.94 -19.02 7.08
N LYS A 364 -6.85 -18.29 6.90
CA LYS A 364 -6.46 -17.24 7.83
C LYS A 364 -7.57 -16.22 8.04
N ASN A 365 -7.74 -15.81 9.30
CA ASN A 365 -8.73 -14.83 9.73
C ASN A 365 -8.64 -13.48 9.01
N GLU A 366 -7.51 -13.18 8.38
CA GLU A 366 -7.18 -11.88 7.78
C GLU A 366 -8.03 -11.57 6.55
N ALA A 367 -8.21 -12.55 5.68
CA ALA A 367 -9.00 -12.39 4.47
C ALA A 367 -10.49 -12.20 4.76
N PHE A 368 -10.96 -12.65 5.93
CA PHE A 368 -12.34 -12.46 6.37
C PHE A 368 -12.53 -11.23 7.27
N GLU A 369 -11.46 -10.57 7.69
CA GLU A 369 -11.55 -9.37 8.56
C GLU A 369 -12.43 -8.30 7.92
N ILE A 370 -12.15 -7.97 6.66
CA ILE A 370 -12.85 -6.91 5.93
C ILE A 370 -14.36 -7.18 5.75
N LEU A 371 -14.78 -8.43 5.91
CA LEU A 371 -16.18 -8.86 5.79
C LEU A 371 -16.99 -8.66 7.09
N LYS A 372 -16.31 -8.32 8.20
CA LYS A 372 -16.99 -8.09 9.48
C LYS A 372 -17.89 -6.86 9.43
N PRO A 373 -19.02 -6.84 10.17
CA PRO A 373 -19.95 -5.71 10.20
C PRO A 373 -19.31 -4.38 10.56
N PHE A 374 -18.25 -4.41 11.37
CA PHE A 374 -17.48 -3.20 11.72
C PHE A 374 -16.99 -2.43 10.50
N HIS A 375 -16.44 -3.13 9.51
CA HIS A 375 -15.88 -2.50 8.30
C HIS A 375 -16.96 -1.87 7.41
N LYS A 376 -18.17 -2.45 7.39
CA LYS A 376 -19.32 -1.84 6.70
C LYS A 376 -19.71 -0.52 7.36
N ARG A 377 -19.84 -0.52 8.70
CA ARG A 377 -20.15 0.71 9.46
C ARG A 377 -19.03 1.76 9.30
N LEU A 378 -17.77 1.31 9.25
CA LEU A 378 -16.64 2.21 9.04
C LEU A 378 -16.69 2.86 7.66
N GLU A 379 -16.98 2.11 6.60
CA GLU A 379 -17.19 2.64 5.25
C GLU A 379 -18.33 3.66 5.23
N GLU A 380 -19.49 3.31 5.79
CA GLU A 380 -20.64 4.22 5.92
C GLU A 380 -20.26 5.51 6.66
N PHE A 381 -19.44 5.41 7.72
CA PHE A 381 -18.96 6.57 8.47
C PHE A 381 -18.06 7.46 7.61
N TYR A 382 -17.15 6.91 6.82
CA TYR A 382 -16.33 7.67 5.88
C TYR A 382 -17.21 8.43 4.87
N LEU A 383 -18.25 7.79 4.35
CA LEU A 383 -19.18 8.39 3.39
C LEU A 383 -19.98 9.57 3.98
N THR A 384 -20.10 9.68 5.30
CA THR A 384 -20.77 10.86 5.92
C THR A 384 -20.04 12.18 5.61
N PHE A 385 -18.74 12.11 5.26
CA PHE A 385 -17.92 13.27 4.91
C PHE A 385 -17.81 13.50 3.39
N GLU A 386 -18.46 12.69 2.55
CA GLU A 386 -18.33 12.73 1.08
C GLU A 386 -18.69 14.09 0.44
N LYS A 387 -19.61 14.82 1.04
CA LYS A 387 -20.09 16.11 0.51
C LYS A 387 -19.11 17.27 0.69
N ASP A 388 -18.09 17.11 1.52
CA ASP A 388 -17.08 18.13 1.80
C ASP A 388 -15.74 17.71 1.19
N GLU A 389 -15.32 18.37 0.13
CA GLU A 389 -14.10 18.04 -0.61
C GLU A 389 -12.82 18.03 0.24
N HIS A 390 -12.77 18.82 1.33
CA HIS A 390 -11.63 18.87 2.24
C HIS A 390 -11.62 17.73 3.26
N LYS A 391 -12.80 17.14 3.50
CA LYS A 391 -12.98 16.04 4.47
C LYS A 391 -13.14 14.69 3.81
N LYS A 392 -13.42 14.70 2.51
CA LYS A 392 -13.70 13.51 1.70
C LYS A 392 -12.53 12.52 1.74
N LEU A 393 -12.84 11.29 2.12
CA LEU A 393 -11.94 10.14 2.11
C LEU A 393 -12.79 8.88 1.99
N TYR A 394 -12.38 7.92 1.20
CA TYR A 394 -13.09 6.65 1.00
C TYR A 394 -12.35 5.50 1.65
N TYR A 395 -13.05 4.70 2.40
CA TYR A 395 -12.53 3.45 2.94
C TYR A 395 -12.86 2.30 1.99
N GLU A 396 -11.84 1.77 1.30
CA GLU A 396 -12.00 0.71 0.34
C GLU A 396 -11.97 -0.65 1.03
N ARG A 397 -13.10 -1.35 1.01
CA ARG A 397 -13.21 -2.73 1.52
C ARG A 397 -12.84 -3.78 0.49
N ARG A 398 -12.88 -3.43 -0.80
CA ARG A 398 -12.55 -4.31 -1.91
C ARG A 398 -11.65 -3.62 -2.89
N SER A 399 -10.74 -4.39 -3.45
CA SER A 399 -9.90 -3.88 -4.52
C SER A 399 -10.73 -3.26 -5.64
N ARG A 400 -10.38 -2.01 -5.99
CA ARG A 400 -11.02 -1.24 -7.05
C ARG A 400 -12.51 -0.91 -6.83
N GLN A 401 -13.02 -0.98 -5.61
CA GLN A 401 -14.42 -0.66 -5.29
C GLN A 401 -14.83 0.74 -5.77
N TYR A 402 -13.95 1.71 -5.62
CA TYR A 402 -14.19 3.10 -6.02
C TYR A 402 -13.52 3.46 -7.36
N PHE A 403 -13.05 2.48 -8.11
CA PHE A 403 -12.35 2.71 -9.37
C PHE A 403 -13.34 3.11 -10.47
N GLY A 404 -13.13 4.28 -11.10
CA GLY A 404 -13.97 4.78 -12.20
C GLY A 404 -15.38 5.23 -11.83
N ALA A 405 -15.82 5.05 -10.58
CA ALA A 405 -17.16 5.42 -10.12
C ALA A 405 -17.22 6.79 -9.44
N LYS A 406 -16.09 7.34 -9.01
CA LYS A 406 -15.97 8.59 -8.25
C LYS A 406 -15.11 9.60 -8.99
N SER A 407 -15.14 10.86 -8.57
CA SER A 407 -14.39 11.92 -9.22
C SER A 407 -12.86 11.67 -9.19
N LYS A 408 -12.12 12.29 -10.11
CA LYS A 408 -10.67 12.09 -10.29
C LYS A 408 -9.82 12.38 -9.03
N ASN A 409 -10.37 13.12 -8.06
CA ASN A 409 -9.69 13.50 -6.83
C ASN A 409 -10.07 12.62 -5.63
N ASP A 410 -10.66 11.47 -5.85
CA ASP A 410 -11.10 10.61 -4.76
C ASP A 410 -9.92 10.01 -4.00
N LYS A 411 -9.95 10.18 -2.69
CA LYS A 411 -8.93 9.71 -1.76
C LYS A 411 -9.37 8.36 -1.22
N ILE A 412 -8.62 7.33 -1.52
CA ILE A 412 -8.97 5.94 -1.19
C ILE A 412 -7.98 5.39 -0.16
N LEU A 413 -8.49 4.83 0.93
CA LEU A 413 -7.74 4.19 1.98
C LEU A 413 -8.12 2.70 2.07
N GLY A 414 -7.19 1.80 1.84
CA GLY A 414 -7.38 0.36 1.99
C GLY A 414 -7.17 -0.12 3.43
N LEU A 415 -7.49 -1.41 3.69
CA LEU A 415 -7.41 -2.04 5.00
C LEU A 415 -6.01 -1.97 5.62
N SER A 416 -4.96 -2.26 4.86
CA SER A 416 -3.57 -2.23 5.34
C SER A 416 -3.17 -0.85 5.86
N SER A 417 -3.50 0.20 5.11
CA SER A 417 -3.24 1.59 5.49
C SER A 417 -4.07 2.02 6.72
N GLN A 418 -5.32 1.53 6.82
CA GLN A 418 -6.17 1.77 7.99
C GLN A 418 -5.59 1.15 9.26
N ILE A 419 -5.11 -0.08 9.18
CA ILE A 419 -4.47 -0.79 10.30
C ILE A 419 -3.23 -0.03 10.75
N ALA A 420 -2.31 0.24 9.82
CA ALA A 420 -1.05 0.90 10.14
C ALA A 420 -1.27 2.30 10.73
N SER A 421 -2.18 3.09 10.15
CA SER A 421 -2.48 4.44 10.64
C SER A 421 -3.08 4.43 12.05
N TYR A 422 -3.99 3.49 12.34
CA TYR A 422 -4.60 3.36 13.65
C TYR A 422 -3.58 2.89 14.72
N ILE A 423 -2.78 1.88 14.42
CA ILE A 423 -1.71 1.38 15.31
C ILE A 423 -0.74 2.50 15.64
N ALA A 424 -0.26 3.22 14.63
CA ALA A 424 0.66 4.33 14.83
C ALA A 424 0.07 5.41 15.74
N MET A 425 -1.15 5.83 15.45
CA MET A 425 -1.71 7.05 16.03
C MET A 425 -2.47 6.80 17.33
N PHE A 426 -3.16 5.67 17.47
CA PHE A 426 -4.02 5.38 18.63
C PHE A 426 -3.52 4.25 19.53
N LEU A 427 -2.58 3.43 19.04
CA LEU A 427 -1.90 2.44 19.90
C LEU A 427 -0.48 2.87 20.32
N ASN A 428 0.00 4.03 19.84
CA ASN A 428 1.34 4.58 20.12
C ASN A 428 2.49 3.68 19.66
N GLU A 429 2.29 2.95 18.57
CA GLU A 429 3.26 1.98 18.07
C GLU A 429 3.63 2.20 16.58
N PRO A 430 4.11 3.41 16.20
CA PRO A 430 4.46 3.72 14.81
C PRO A 430 5.60 2.84 14.29
N GLN A 431 6.50 2.36 15.14
CA GLN A 431 7.59 1.45 14.78
C GLN A 431 7.11 0.08 14.31
N SER A 432 5.90 -0.34 14.71
CA SER A 432 5.34 -1.64 14.35
C SER A 432 4.71 -1.66 12.96
N THR A 433 4.45 -0.50 12.35
CA THR A 433 3.67 -0.35 11.12
C THR A 433 4.38 -0.82 9.85
N GLN A 434 5.65 -1.19 9.94
CA GLN A 434 6.42 -1.75 8.82
C GLN A 434 6.12 -3.23 8.57
N ARG A 435 5.44 -3.89 9.50
CA ARG A 435 5.09 -5.30 9.40
C ARG A 435 3.96 -5.52 8.40
N TYR A 436 3.88 -6.73 7.88
CA TYR A 436 2.76 -7.13 7.04
C TYR A 436 1.41 -6.96 7.78
N PHE A 437 0.39 -6.48 7.07
CA PHE A 437 -0.89 -6.14 7.70
C PHE A 437 -1.57 -7.34 8.36
N GLY A 438 -1.38 -8.56 7.84
CA GLY A 438 -1.90 -9.77 8.43
C GLY A 438 -1.25 -10.12 9.76
N GLU A 439 0.07 -9.94 9.89
CA GLU A 439 0.77 -10.06 11.18
C GLU A 439 0.26 -9.00 12.17
N LEU A 440 0.03 -7.77 11.69
CA LEU A 440 -0.55 -6.71 12.52
C LEU A 440 -1.96 -7.08 12.99
N LEU A 441 -2.81 -7.60 12.10
CA LEU A 441 -4.15 -8.08 12.47
C LEU A 441 -4.10 -9.17 13.52
N SER A 442 -3.22 -10.15 13.36
CA SER A 442 -3.04 -11.23 14.32
C SER A 442 -2.52 -10.72 15.66
N SER A 443 -1.43 -9.93 15.64
CA SER A 443 -0.78 -9.42 16.85
C SER A 443 -1.63 -8.42 17.64
N TYR A 444 -2.48 -7.66 16.95
CA TYR A 444 -3.35 -6.64 17.54
C TYR A 444 -4.84 -7.02 17.48
N SER A 445 -5.17 -8.31 17.23
CA SER A 445 -6.55 -8.81 17.10
C SER A 445 -7.45 -8.42 18.27
N ASN A 446 -6.88 -8.32 19.47
CA ASN A 446 -7.56 -7.89 20.70
C ASN A 446 -7.53 -6.37 20.93
N ARG A 447 -7.16 -5.55 19.96
CA ARG A 447 -7.06 -4.08 20.06
C ARG A 447 -7.60 -3.35 18.82
N LEU A 448 -7.96 -4.08 17.76
CA LEU A 448 -8.46 -3.55 16.49
C LEU A 448 -9.89 -3.99 16.21
N PHE A 449 -10.65 -3.13 15.57
CA PHE A 449 -11.94 -3.42 14.93
C PHE A 449 -13.00 -4.09 15.83
N TYR A 450 -12.98 -3.81 17.14
CA TYR A 450 -14.08 -4.29 18.00
C TYR A 450 -15.40 -3.64 17.61
N GLU A 451 -16.48 -4.41 17.66
CA GLU A 451 -17.82 -3.91 17.34
C GLU A 451 -18.22 -2.69 18.19
N ASN A 452 -17.74 -2.64 19.43
CA ASN A 452 -18.01 -1.54 20.35
C ASN A 452 -17.02 -0.36 20.24
N HIS A 453 -16.07 -0.38 19.29
CA HIS A 453 -15.20 0.76 19.09
C HIS A 453 -15.94 1.92 18.42
N SER A 454 -15.60 3.14 18.82
CA SER A 454 -15.94 4.35 18.08
C SER A 454 -15.23 4.36 16.73
N LEU A 455 -15.92 4.83 15.69
CA LEU A 455 -15.37 4.92 14.33
C LEU A 455 -14.49 6.16 14.15
N TYR A 456 -14.61 7.15 15.03
CA TYR A 456 -13.84 8.40 14.99
C TYR A 456 -12.32 8.21 14.97
N PRO A 457 -11.69 7.37 15.83
CA PRO A 457 -10.25 7.15 15.78
C PRO A 457 -9.76 6.57 14.46
N TYR A 458 -10.55 5.69 13.84
CA TYR A 458 -10.21 5.07 12.56
C TYR A 458 -10.23 6.10 11.42
N TYR A 459 -11.29 6.88 11.30
CA TYR A 459 -11.35 7.96 10.32
C TYR A 459 -10.26 9.01 10.58
N THR A 460 -10.05 9.42 11.83
CA THR A 460 -9.04 10.42 12.20
C THR A 460 -7.63 9.98 11.79
N SER A 461 -7.28 8.70 12.02
CA SER A 461 -5.97 8.18 11.63
C SER A 461 -5.82 8.06 10.11
N GLY A 462 -6.86 7.62 9.41
CA GLY A 462 -6.89 7.59 7.95
C GLY A 462 -6.75 8.98 7.33
N LEU A 463 -7.47 9.97 7.88
CA LEU A 463 -7.37 11.38 7.47
C LEU A 463 -5.96 11.94 7.69
N ALA A 464 -5.35 11.66 8.84
CA ALA A 464 -3.99 12.11 9.15
C ALA A 464 -2.97 11.53 8.16
N LEU A 465 -3.07 10.24 7.84
CA LEU A 465 -2.21 9.60 6.84
C LEU A 465 -2.39 10.26 5.47
N ASN A 466 -3.63 10.46 5.04
CA ASN A 466 -3.92 11.05 3.73
C ASN A 466 -3.39 12.48 3.61
N VAL A 467 -3.63 13.35 4.61
CA VAL A 467 -3.15 14.75 4.62
C VAL A 467 -1.61 14.80 4.61
N LEU A 468 -0.96 13.92 5.37
CA LEU A 468 0.50 13.86 5.44
C LEU A 468 1.11 13.36 4.12
N GLU A 469 0.54 12.33 3.50
CA GLU A 469 0.95 11.85 2.17
C GLU A 469 0.77 12.92 1.09
N ASP A 470 -0.30 13.72 1.16
CA ASP A 470 -0.50 14.87 0.28
C ASP A 470 0.65 15.87 0.40
N PHE A 471 1.08 16.20 1.63
CA PHE A 471 2.19 17.13 1.84
C PHE A 471 3.53 16.60 1.31
N PHE A 472 3.77 15.30 1.40
CA PHE A 472 4.96 14.70 0.77
C PHE A 472 4.84 14.73 -0.76
N ARG A 473 3.68 14.42 -1.34
CA ARG A 473 3.45 14.49 -2.79
C ARG A 473 3.58 15.91 -3.35
N GLU A 474 3.14 16.89 -2.57
CA GLU A 474 3.27 18.31 -2.91
C GLU A 474 4.66 18.90 -2.61
N ASN A 475 5.63 18.08 -2.18
CA ASN A 475 6.98 18.50 -1.76
C ASN A 475 6.96 19.63 -0.71
N LYS A 476 5.94 19.68 0.13
CA LYS A 476 5.81 20.66 1.23
C LYS A 476 6.56 20.23 2.49
N LEU A 477 6.86 18.94 2.61
CA LEU A 477 7.72 18.31 3.62
C LEU A 477 8.89 17.61 2.92
N LYS A 478 9.97 17.37 3.66
CA LYS A 478 11.19 16.75 3.14
C LYS A 478 10.94 15.28 2.83
N GLN A 479 11.35 14.82 1.64
CA GLN A 479 11.17 13.42 1.25
C GLN A 479 11.94 12.46 2.19
N THR A 480 13.04 12.90 2.78
CA THR A 480 13.80 12.13 3.78
C THR A 480 12.98 11.83 5.05
N SER A 481 11.99 12.65 5.37
CA SER A 481 11.09 12.45 6.52
C SER A 481 9.95 11.47 6.22
N LYS A 482 9.71 11.10 4.95
CA LYS A 482 8.59 10.22 4.54
C LYS A 482 8.64 8.86 5.23
N ARG A 483 9.82 8.30 5.45
CA ARG A 483 10.00 7.03 6.19
C ARG A 483 9.49 7.08 7.64
N TYR A 484 9.39 8.27 8.22
CA TYR A 484 8.91 8.53 9.58
C TYR A 484 7.46 9.00 9.63
N LYS A 485 6.70 8.88 8.56
CA LYS A 485 5.32 9.39 8.45
C LYS A 485 4.42 8.94 9.61
N TYR A 486 4.52 7.71 10.04
CA TYR A 486 3.74 7.18 11.16
C TYR A 486 4.15 7.78 12.51
N HIS A 487 5.43 8.11 12.69
CA HIS A 487 5.91 8.86 13.87
C HIS A 487 5.38 10.29 13.85
N LEU A 488 5.41 10.96 12.69
CA LEU A 488 4.84 12.30 12.54
C LEU A 488 3.34 12.33 12.83
N MET A 489 2.58 11.30 12.46
CA MET A 489 1.16 11.16 12.81
C MET A 489 0.96 11.03 14.33
N LEU A 490 1.75 10.18 15.00
CA LEU A 490 1.72 10.07 16.45
C LEU A 490 2.04 11.40 17.13
N MET A 491 3.11 12.07 16.71
CA MET A 491 3.53 13.37 17.21
C MET A 491 2.42 14.42 16.99
N PHE A 492 1.78 14.44 15.81
CA PHE A 492 0.67 15.36 15.51
C PHE A 492 -0.50 15.18 16.49
N ARG A 493 -0.93 13.93 16.71
CA ARG A 493 -2.00 13.63 17.67
C ARG A 493 -1.65 14.14 19.07
N ILE A 494 -0.42 13.84 19.56
CA ILE A 494 0.02 14.26 20.90
C ILE A 494 0.01 15.79 21.01
N ARG A 495 0.50 16.49 20.00
CA ARG A 495 0.57 17.95 19.99
C ARG A 495 -0.81 18.61 20.02
N ILE A 496 -1.77 18.09 19.25
CA ILE A 496 -3.09 18.69 19.09
C ILE A 496 -4.04 18.32 20.22
N ALA A 497 -4.04 17.04 20.64
CA ALA A 497 -5.06 16.53 21.57
C ALA A 497 -4.49 15.98 22.88
N GLY A 498 -3.15 15.92 23.01
CA GLY A 498 -2.47 15.39 24.18
C GLY A 498 -2.16 13.90 24.07
N GLU A 499 -1.31 13.42 24.99
CA GLU A 499 -0.83 12.04 25.00
C GLU A 499 -1.89 11.03 25.44
N LYS A 500 -2.68 11.40 26.46
CA LYS A 500 -3.68 10.50 27.06
C LYS A 500 -4.88 10.36 26.14
N ILE A 501 -5.07 9.16 25.62
CA ILE A 501 -6.20 8.82 24.74
C ILE A 501 -7.39 8.41 25.63
N PRO A 502 -8.60 8.97 25.43
CA PRO A 502 -9.82 8.46 26.07
C PRO A 502 -10.11 7.02 25.63
N VAL A 503 -10.90 6.30 26.44
CA VAL A 503 -11.32 4.94 26.12
C VAL A 503 -12.05 4.93 24.78
N ASN A 504 -11.61 4.08 23.85
CA ASN A 504 -12.26 3.92 22.55
C ASN A 504 -13.50 3.05 22.69
N SER A 505 -14.66 3.66 22.90
CA SER A 505 -15.94 2.97 22.89
C SER A 505 -16.98 3.76 22.10
N ASN A 506 -17.90 3.05 21.48
CA ASN A 506 -19.00 3.64 20.71
C ASN A 506 -19.89 4.50 21.61
N GLY A 507 -20.25 5.69 21.14
CA GLY A 507 -21.03 6.67 21.88
C GLY A 507 -20.27 7.42 22.99
N SER A 508 -18.95 7.23 23.11
CA SER A 508 -18.12 7.99 24.07
C SER A 508 -17.86 9.40 23.56
N LYS A 509 -18.53 10.38 24.16
CA LYS A 509 -18.30 11.81 23.83
C LYS A 509 -16.86 12.25 24.06
N GLN A 510 -16.14 11.62 24.97
CA GLN A 510 -14.74 11.97 25.24
C GLN A 510 -13.82 11.62 24.08
N ILE A 511 -13.95 10.42 23.49
CA ILE A 511 -13.14 10.04 22.33
C ILE A 511 -13.53 10.82 21.09
N GLU A 512 -14.84 11.09 20.91
CA GLU A 512 -15.32 11.91 19.81
C GLU A 512 -14.77 13.34 19.89
N THR A 513 -14.85 13.99 21.06
CA THR A 513 -14.28 15.34 21.25
C THR A 513 -12.77 15.35 21.06
N TYR A 514 -12.07 14.29 21.50
CA TYR A 514 -10.63 14.13 21.30
C TYR A 514 -10.27 14.04 19.82
N CYS A 515 -10.99 13.20 19.06
CA CYS A 515 -10.79 13.05 17.61
C CYS A 515 -11.18 14.31 16.84
N ASN A 516 -12.28 14.99 17.21
CA ASN A 516 -12.72 16.23 16.56
C ASN A 516 -11.67 17.32 16.61
N LYS A 517 -10.95 17.48 17.73
CA LYS A 517 -9.82 18.44 17.83
C LYS A 517 -8.74 18.16 16.78
N ILE A 518 -8.44 16.87 16.58
CA ILE A 518 -7.41 16.43 15.62
C ILE A 518 -7.91 16.65 14.19
N MET A 519 -9.14 16.25 13.90
CA MET A 519 -9.75 16.40 12.59
C MET A 519 -9.88 17.87 12.17
N GLU A 520 -10.31 18.75 13.05
CA GLU A 520 -10.38 20.20 12.80
C GLU A 520 -9.00 20.77 12.44
N ALA A 521 -7.95 20.32 13.13
CA ALA A 521 -6.58 20.74 12.81
C ALA A 521 -6.08 20.17 11.47
N LEU A 522 -6.53 18.96 11.07
CA LEU A 522 -6.18 18.34 9.79
C LEU A 522 -6.95 18.92 8.61
N TRP A 523 -8.23 19.30 8.80
CA TRP A 523 -9.05 19.93 7.77
C TRP A 523 -8.57 21.34 7.42
N ASP A 524 -7.99 22.06 8.39
CA ASP A 524 -7.24 23.29 8.11
C ASP A 524 -5.85 22.95 7.57
N ARG A 525 -5.71 22.85 6.25
CA ARG A 525 -4.45 22.46 5.59
C ARG A 525 -3.27 23.36 5.96
N ASN A 526 -3.47 24.65 6.20
CA ASN A 526 -2.39 25.56 6.58
C ASN A 526 -1.89 25.26 7.99
N LYS A 527 -2.80 25.09 8.92
CA LYS A 527 -2.51 24.72 10.32
C LYS A 527 -1.87 23.32 10.40
N ALA A 528 -2.38 22.37 9.62
CA ALA A 528 -1.80 21.03 9.53
C ALA A 528 -0.36 21.07 9.01
N LEU A 529 -0.11 21.79 7.92
CA LEU A 529 1.23 21.91 7.33
C LEU A 529 2.22 22.59 8.30
N GLU A 530 1.82 23.70 8.92
CA GLU A 530 2.66 24.37 9.91
C GLU A 530 3.01 23.42 11.07
N THR A 531 2.00 22.71 11.58
CA THR A 531 2.20 21.74 12.66
C THR A 531 3.16 20.63 12.23
N PHE A 532 2.99 20.02 11.04
CA PHE A 532 3.88 18.98 10.56
C PHE A 532 5.31 19.47 10.33
N ARG A 533 5.52 20.71 9.87
CA ARG A 533 6.86 21.30 9.73
C ARG A 533 7.57 21.46 11.08
N ILE A 534 6.85 21.89 12.11
CA ILE A 534 7.41 21.97 13.47
C ILE A 534 7.82 20.56 13.95
N LEU A 535 6.98 19.57 13.71
CA LEU A 535 7.24 18.19 14.11
C LEU A 535 8.38 17.55 13.31
N GLU A 536 8.48 17.86 12.02
CA GLU A 536 9.59 17.44 11.16
C GLU A 536 10.94 17.98 11.67
N ASN A 537 11.01 19.24 12.07
CA ASN A 537 12.21 19.81 12.65
C ASN A 537 12.59 19.11 13.98
N LYS A 538 11.62 18.83 14.84
CA LYS A 538 11.85 18.07 16.10
C LYS A 538 12.33 16.64 15.83
N LEU A 539 11.76 15.98 14.84
CA LEU A 539 12.21 14.67 14.38
C LEU A 539 13.68 14.70 13.95
N GLU A 540 14.08 15.70 13.17
CA GLU A 540 15.47 15.86 12.72
C GLU A 540 16.45 16.15 13.88
N GLU A 541 16.00 16.90 14.89
CA GLU A 541 16.82 17.16 16.09
C GLU A 541 17.09 15.85 16.85
N VAL A 542 16.08 15.02 17.05
CA VAL A 542 16.24 13.72 17.70
C VAL A 542 17.14 12.79 16.86
N LEU A 543 16.93 12.74 15.54
CA LEU A 543 17.76 11.94 14.64
C LEU A 543 19.25 12.33 14.66
N LYS A 544 19.59 13.61 14.88
CA LYS A 544 20.97 14.06 15.03
C LYS A 544 21.61 13.65 16.36
N GLN A 545 20.80 13.41 17.39
CA GLN A 545 21.28 13.09 18.75
C GLN A 545 21.33 11.58 19.01
N THR A 546 20.56 10.78 18.26
CA THR A 546 20.51 9.32 18.43
C THR A 546 21.75 8.63 17.87
N ASN A 547 22.31 7.71 18.66
CA ASN A 547 23.38 6.80 18.23
C ASN A 547 22.88 5.63 17.35
N VAL A 548 21.59 5.56 17.08
CA VAL A 548 21.00 4.53 16.21
C VAL A 548 21.29 4.88 14.76
N LEU A 549 21.73 3.90 13.97
CA LEU A 549 21.86 4.07 12.52
C LEU A 549 20.57 4.69 11.97
N HIS A 550 20.62 5.89 11.45
CA HIS A 550 19.49 6.68 10.95
C HIS A 550 18.54 5.86 10.05
N ARG A 551 19.10 4.88 9.34
CA ARG A 551 18.39 3.99 8.43
C ARG A 551 17.30 3.15 9.10
N ASN A 552 17.48 2.70 10.35
CA ASN A 552 16.58 1.76 11.04
C ASN A 552 15.92 2.36 12.29
N ALA A 553 16.16 3.62 12.62
CA ALA A 553 15.60 4.26 13.82
C ALA A 553 14.08 4.16 13.88
N HIS A 554 13.39 4.33 12.73
CA HIS A 554 11.93 4.27 12.62
C HIS A 554 11.32 2.90 12.98
N GLN A 555 12.12 1.85 13.10
CA GLN A 555 11.68 0.50 13.45
C GLN A 555 11.86 0.21 14.95
N THR A 556 12.39 1.14 15.73
CA THR A 556 12.71 0.90 17.13
C THR A 556 11.74 1.60 18.08
N ARG A 557 11.33 0.90 19.13
CA ARG A 557 10.48 1.46 20.18
C ARG A 557 11.22 2.56 20.96
N ALA A 558 12.52 2.38 21.20
CA ALA A 558 13.36 3.37 21.86
C ALA A 558 13.29 4.73 21.17
N PHE A 559 13.40 4.76 19.85
CA PHE A 559 13.27 6.00 19.07
C PHE A 559 11.89 6.66 19.24
N THR A 560 10.82 5.86 19.24
CA THR A 560 9.47 6.38 19.50
C THR A 560 9.37 7.00 20.90
N GLU A 561 9.96 6.37 21.91
CA GLU A 561 9.98 6.85 23.29
C GLU A 561 10.82 8.14 23.45
N GLU A 562 11.87 8.32 22.66
CA GLU A 562 12.66 9.56 22.59
C GLU A 562 11.89 10.72 21.92
N LEU A 563 11.04 10.43 20.92
CA LEU A 563 10.27 11.45 20.22
C LEU A 563 9.11 12.02 21.06
N ILE A 564 8.41 11.19 21.85
CA ILE A 564 7.21 11.60 22.58
C ILE A 564 7.44 12.81 23.51
N PRO A 565 8.51 12.87 24.33
CA PRO A 565 8.79 14.03 25.18
C PRO A 565 9.00 15.32 24.40
N THR A 566 9.64 15.23 23.21
CA THR A 566 9.95 16.43 22.42
C THR A 566 8.70 17.14 21.91
N VAL A 567 7.60 16.41 21.69
CA VAL A 567 6.33 16.98 21.23
C VAL A 567 5.66 17.82 22.31
N LYS A 568 5.87 17.47 23.59
CA LYS A 568 5.28 18.15 24.74
C LYS A 568 5.93 19.48 25.04
N THR A 569 7.13 19.70 24.58
CA THR A 569 7.97 20.85 24.93
C THR A 569 8.08 21.86 23.80
N ASP A 570 7.07 22.69 23.61
CA ASP A 570 7.27 24.06 23.11
C ASP A 570 7.45 25.01 24.28
N LYS A 571 7.98 24.53 25.40
CA LYS A 571 8.26 25.38 26.52
C LYS A 571 9.26 26.44 26.08
N LYS A 572 8.80 27.68 26.06
CA LYS A 572 9.69 28.83 26.01
C LYS A 572 10.37 28.95 27.36
N PHE A 573 11.59 29.45 27.31
CA PHE A 573 12.33 29.77 28.48
C PHE A 573 12.33 31.28 28.64
N GLY A 574 12.34 31.72 29.87
CA GLY A 574 12.37 33.14 30.16
C GLY A 574 12.57 33.42 31.64
N LYS A 575 12.69 34.72 31.94
CA LYS A 575 12.85 35.19 33.32
C LYS A 575 11.64 35.97 33.75
N LEU A 576 11.12 35.68 34.93
CA LEU A 576 10.08 36.50 35.55
C LEU A 576 10.62 37.91 35.76
N THR A 577 10.06 38.89 35.09
CA THR A 577 10.49 40.28 35.17
C THR A 577 9.73 41.07 36.24
N TYR A 578 8.46 40.73 36.42
CA TYR A 578 7.59 41.37 37.38
C TYR A 578 6.54 40.40 37.89
N TYR A 579 6.20 40.52 39.22
CA TYR A 579 5.09 39.78 39.81
C TYR A 579 4.39 40.61 40.89
N ASN A 580 3.05 40.69 40.77
CA ASN A 580 2.21 41.36 41.74
C ASN A 580 1.50 40.34 42.64
N TYR A 581 1.93 40.20 43.86
CA TYR A 581 1.40 39.21 44.83
C TYR A 581 -0.07 39.49 45.22
N GLN A 582 -0.49 40.77 45.25
CA GLN A 582 -1.85 41.12 45.64
C GLN A 582 -2.86 40.84 44.52
N LYS A 583 -2.45 40.99 43.29
CA LYS A 583 -3.28 40.79 42.12
C LYS A 583 -3.06 39.42 41.46
N GLY A 584 -2.08 38.63 41.88
CA GLY A 584 -1.81 37.30 41.44
C GLY A 584 -1.39 37.19 39.96
N PHE A 585 -0.65 38.16 39.41
CA PHE A 585 -0.13 38.06 38.06
C PHE A 585 1.28 38.64 37.90
N GLY A 586 1.93 38.29 36.81
CA GLY A 586 3.26 38.78 36.49
C GLY A 586 3.53 38.76 34.99
N PHE A 587 4.78 39.08 34.63
CA PHE A 587 5.28 39.01 33.25
C PHE A 587 6.59 38.27 33.22
N VAL A 588 6.73 37.43 32.16
CA VAL A 588 7.93 36.63 31.90
C VAL A 588 8.53 37.12 30.61
N ARG A 589 9.78 37.61 30.65
CA ARG A 589 10.54 37.98 29.43
C ARG A 589 10.98 36.71 28.73
N VAL A 590 10.56 36.56 27.46
CA VAL A 590 10.94 35.40 26.63
C VAL A 590 12.44 35.49 26.31
N ASP A 591 13.20 34.44 26.52
CA ASP A 591 14.64 34.44 26.23
C ASP A 591 14.89 34.73 24.74
N ASN A 592 15.91 35.55 24.46
CA ASN A 592 16.29 36.01 23.13
C ASN A 592 15.26 36.87 22.38
N THR A 593 14.27 37.44 23.09
CA THR A 593 13.31 38.39 22.52
C THR A 593 13.10 39.56 23.49
N GLU A 594 12.46 40.64 23.00
CA GLU A 594 12.00 41.75 23.86
C GLU A 594 10.55 41.59 24.30
N ASP A 595 9.91 40.48 23.95
CA ASP A 595 8.50 40.24 24.24
C ASP A 595 8.31 39.73 25.68
N ASP A 596 7.27 40.24 26.33
CA ASP A 596 6.82 39.82 27.65
C ASP A 596 5.55 38.99 27.53
N ALA A 597 5.52 37.80 28.15
CA ALA A 597 4.33 36.95 28.26
C ALA A 597 3.67 37.15 29.64
N PHE A 598 2.36 37.40 29.65
CA PHE A 598 1.56 37.50 30.86
C PHE A 598 1.47 36.14 31.55
N VAL A 599 1.68 36.08 32.89
CA VAL A 599 1.51 34.87 33.70
C VAL A 599 0.54 35.14 34.84
N HIS A 600 -0.46 34.28 35.01
CA HIS A 600 -1.39 34.31 36.12
C HIS A 600 -1.00 33.32 37.21
N TYR A 601 -1.34 33.58 38.49
CA TYR A 601 -0.96 32.72 39.61
C TYR A 601 -1.46 31.28 39.47
N THR A 602 -2.57 31.07 38.79
CA THR A 602 -3.11 29.73 38.51
C THR A 602 -2.18 28.86 37.66
N GLU A 603 -1.25 29.47 36.94
CA GLU A 603 -0.25 28.79 36.12
C GLU A 603 1.05 28.51 36.89
N LEU A 604 1.23 29.13 38.09
CA LEU A 604 2.40 29.01 38.92
C LEU A 604 2.23 28.01 40.09
N THR A 605 1.19 27.19 40.06
CA THR A 605 0.80 26.28 41.15
C THR A 605 1.85 25.23 41.53
N LYS A 606 2.80 24.94 40.60
CA LYS A 606 3.92 24.02 40.81
C LYS A 606 5.13 24.68 41.45
N ILE A 607 5.10 26.00 41.71
CA ILE A 607 6.23 26.78 42.28
C ILE A 607 5.81 27.28 43.63
N GLN A 608 6.70 27.15 44.61
CA GLN A 608 6.41 27.65 45.95
C GLN A 608 6.31 29.17 45.95
N GLN A 609 5.34 29.73 46.68
CA GLN A 609 5.01 31.15 46.62
C GLN A 609 6.20 32.06 47.03
N ASN A 610 7.07 31.61 47.90
CA ASN A 610 8.30 32.30 48.30
C ASN A 610 9.40 32.31 47.22
N GLU A 611 9.31 31.44 46.22
CA GLU A 611 10.25 31.38 45.10
C GLU A 611 9.84 32.24 43.89
N ILE A 612 8.61 32.78 43.87
CA ILE A 612 8.08 33.60 42.78
C ILE A 612 8.65 35.03 42.91
N ILE A 613 9.92 35.19 42.59
CA ILE A 613 10.60 36.50 42.65
C ILE A 613 11.11 36.91 41.26
N PRO A 614 11.22 38.21 40.96
CA PRO A 614 11.85 38.67 39.72
C PRO A 614 13.25 38.07 39.55
N GLY A 615 13.54 37.61 38.34
CA GLY A 615 14.74 36.87 37.98
C GLY A 615 14.60 35.34 38.01
N LEU A 616 13.47 34.82 38.53
CA LEU A 616 13.20 33.38 38.50
C LEU A 616 13.16 32.89 37.04
N LYS A 617 13.96 31.87 36.71
CA LYS A 617 13.95 31.20 35.43
C LYS A 617 12.77 30.26 35.33
N LEU A 618 12.01 30.40 34.27
CA LEU A 618 10.77 29.68 34.01
C LEU A 618 10.78 29.03 32.64
N SER A 619 10.17 27.86 32.55
CA SER A 619 9.79 27.21 31.31
C SER A 619 8.27 27.18 31.23
N TYR A 620 7.70 27.53 30.08
CA TYR A 620 6.27 27.71 29.90
C TYR A 620 5.85 27.57 28.44
N ASP A 621 4.56 27.31 28.23
CA ASP A 621 3.93 27.35 26.91
C ASP A 621 3.42 28.76 26.63
N ILE A 622 3.61 29.30 25.38
CA ILE A 622 3.01 30.57 24.96
C ILE A 622 1.66 30.33 24.33
N PHE A 623 0.63 30.98 24.88
CA PHE A 623 -0.71 31.04 24.32
C PHE A 623 -1.01 32.47 23.87
N GLN A 624 -1.39 32.64 22.58
CA GLN A 624 -1.79 33.93 22.05
C GLN A 624 -3.25 34.20 22.42
N SER A 625 -3.48 35.27 23.17
CA SER A 625 -4.84 35.76 23.50
C SER A 625 -5.11 37.10 22.85
N ASN A 626 -6.37 37.52 22.83
CA ASN A 626 -6.78 38.84 22.34
C ASN A 626 -6.13 40.02 23.11
N ARG A 627 -5.47 39.72 24.25
CA ARG A 627 -4.77 40.71 25.11
C ARG A 627 -3.25 40.56 25.06
N GLY A 628 -2.72 39.75 24.14
CA GLY A 628 -1.29 39.47 24.00
C GLY A 628 -0.88 38.07 24.47
N PRO A 629 0.42 37.74 24.39
CA PRO A 629 0.95 36.42 24.74
C PRO A 629 0.79 36.13 26.23
N GLN A 630 0.36 34.92 26.58
CA GLN A 630 0.20 34.41 27.95
C GLN A 630 1.07 33.17 28.14
N ALA A 631 1.76 33.12 29.27
CA ALA A 631 2.51 31.93 29.71
C ALA A 631 1.55 30.98 30.45
N LYS A 632 1.49 29.71 29.98
CA LYS A 632 0.72 28.63 30.59
C LYS A 632 1.62 27.44 30.91
N ASN A 633 1.14 26.51 31.75
CA ASN A 633 1.89 25.32 32.20
C ASN A 633 3.30 25.65 32.68
N VAL A 634 3.39 26.68 33.51
CA VAL A 634 4.67 27.24 33.96
C VAL A 634 5.37 26.33 34.98
N GLU A 635 6.64 26.08 34.76
CA GLU A 635 7.49 25.31 35.66
C GLU A 635 8.81 26.05 35.89
N LYS A 636 9.47 25.78 37.03
CA LYS A 636 10.82 26.28 37.30
C LYS A 636 11.80 25.60 36.35
N SER A 637 12.61 26.40 35.66
CA SER A 637 13.60 25.92 34.69
C SER A 637 14.94 25.60 35.39
#